data_7add04393c55116fff69c92f9d12c535
#
_entry.id   7add04393c55116fff69c92f9d12c535
#
_cell.length_a   1.000
_cell.length_b   1.000
_cell.length_c   1.000
_cell.angle_alpha   90.00
_cell.angle_beta   90.00
_cell.angle_gamma   90.00
#
_symmetry.space_group_name_H-M   'P 1'
#
loop_
_entity.id
_entity.type
_entity.pdbx_description
1 polymer ?
#
loop_
_entity_poly.entity_id
_entity_poly.type
_entity_poly.pdbx_seq_one_letter_code
_entity_poly.pdbx_strand_id
1 'polypeptide(L)'
;MKAITDYFGSRVFDDRVMKASLSAKVYNSLKKTIDEGKDLDISVANAVAAAMKDWAVKQGATHYTHWFQPLTGITAEKHDSFIAPSPDGGVIMEFSGKELIKGEPDASSFPSGGLRATFEARGYTAWDPTSYAFIKEKTLCIPTAFCSFGGEALDKKTPLLRSMEALNRQALRIIRLFGDDTVKCVRPSVGPEQEYFLIDREMYNKRQDLVFTGRTLFGVRPPKGQEMDDHYFGVIKPRVAAFMEDLNRELWKLGILAKTEHNEVAPAQHELAPIYTTTNIATDHNQLTMEMMQKVAARHGLVCLLHEKPFAGVNGSGKHNNWSIATDAGVNLLSPGKTPYENAQFLLFLCAVIKAVDDYQDLLRISVATAGNDHRLGANEAPPAIVSIFLGDELNAIMEAIENDTPYNAAGKQKMKLGVNILPSFTKDSTDRNRTSPFAFTGNKFEFRMLGSSNSIACANIMLNAAVAESLRIYADRLEHAEDFESALHEMIRTTIRDHKRIIFNGNGYDETWVQEATEKRGLLNYRTTADCVPHLLDKKNVEMLTYHKIYTEAELRSRCEITLDNYCKTVLIEANTMVTMARCEIAPAVEAYIKDLAETAFLKKSVMDEIGCTYESKLLKKLSVLTERISFATDKLEDAIVAAEESESIVEESAAIRDVLINKMGELRVACDEAEVLTAKKYWPFPNYGDLLFGVR
;
A
#
# COMPACT_ATOMS: atom_id res chain seq x y z
N MET A 1 2.63 -30.38 -18.28
CA MET A 1 2.62 -28.91 -17.99
C MET A 1 3.87 -28.29 -18.60
N LYS A 2 3.79 -27.08 -19.20
CA LYS A 2 4.98 -26.32 -19.60
C LYS A 2 5.75 -25.91 -18.33
N ALA A 3 7.08 -25.88 -18.38
CA ALA A 3 7.88 -25.34 -17.27
C ALA A 3 7.62 -23.84 -17.10
N ILE A 4 7.79 -23.32 -15.88
CA ILE A 4 7.60 -21.87 -15.62
C ILE A 4 8.51 -21.02 -16.54
N THR A 5 9.73 -21.49 -16.76
CA THR A 5 10.71 -20.86 -17.66
C THR A 5 10.22 -20.71 -19.11
N ASP A 6 9.26 -21.54 -19.56
CA ASP A 6 8.75 -21.53 -20.93
C ASP A 6 7.71 -20.41 -21.15
N TYR A 7 7.06 -19.94 -20.09
CA TYR A 7 6.00 -18.94 -20.22
C TYR A 7 6.20 -17.70 -19.33
N PHE A 8 7.24 -17.64 -18.51
CA PHE A 8 7.57 -16.46 -17.72
C PHE A 8 7.82 -15.25 -18.63
N GLY A 9 7.10 -14.13 -18.37
CA GLY A 9 7.17 -12.91 -19.20
C GLY A 9 6.60 -13.07 -20.61
N SER A 10 5.83 -14.14 -20.89
CA SER A 10 5.29 -14.38 -22.23
C SER A 10 4.34 -13.29 -22.72
N ARG A 11 3.76 -12.53 -21.78
CA ARG A 11 2.87 -11.40 -22.07
C ARG A 11 3.52 -10.02 -21.85
N VAL A 12 4.85 -9.94 -21.84
CA VAL A 12 5.61 -8.71 -21.60
C VAL A 12 6.48 -8.40 -22.81
N PHE A 13 6.47 -7.15 -23.27
CA PHE A 13 7.36 -6.64 -24.29
C PHE A 13 8.69 -6.25 -23.65
N ASP A 14 9.41 -7.25 -23.12
CA ASP A 14 10.66 -7.11 -22.37
C ASP A 14 11.90 -6.98 -23.29
N ASP A 15 13.08 -6.84 -22.69
CA ASP A 15 14.34 -6.73 -23.44
C ASP A 15 14.59 -7.90 -24.41
N ARG A 16 14.12 -9.11 -24.08
CA ARG A 16 14.27 -10.30 -24.97
C ARG A 16 13.42 -10.13 -26.21
N VAL A 17 12.17 -9.70 -26.03
CA VAL A 17 11.24 -9.45 -27.14
C VAL A 17 11.70 -8.25 -27.96
N MET A 18 12.15 -7.17 -27.34
CA MET A 18 12.68 -5.98 -28.01
C MET A 18 13.89 -6.33 -28.88
N LYS A 19 14.86 -7.09 -28.35
CA LYS A 19 16.06 -7.54 -29.11
C LYS A 19 15.70 -8.42 -30.29
N ALA A 20 14.64 -9.23 -30.18
CA ALA A 20 14.19 -10.10 -31.25
C ALA A 20 13.36 -9.36 -32.33
N SER A 21 12.71 -8.26 -31.97
CA SER A 21 11.75 -7.55 -32.81
C SER A 21 12.29 -6.25 -33.42
N LEU A 22 13.32 -5.65 -32.82
CA LEU A 22 13.92 -4.39 -33.23
C LEU A 22 15.27 -4.61 -33.92
N SER A 23 15.64 -3.72 -34.84
CA SER A 23 17.02 -3.69 -35.30
C SER A 23 17.97 -3.30 -34.16
N ALA A 24 19.22 -3.79 -34.21
CA ALA A 24 20.23 -3.48 -33.20
C ALA A 24 20.42 -1.96 -33.01
N LYS A 25 20.34 -1.17 -34.07
CA LYS A 25 20.45 0.29 -34.01
C LYS A 25 19.30 0.91 -33.19
N VAL A 26 18.07 0.52 -33.47
CA VAL A 26 16.87 1.02 -32.76
C VAL A 26 16.89 0.59 -31.29
N TYR A 27 17.18 -0.69 -31.02
CA TYR A 27 17.28 -1.21 -29.65
C TYR A 27 18.34 -0.45 -28.81
N ASN A 28 19.56 -0.28 -29.37
CA ASN A 28 20.63 0.41 -28.66
C ASN A 28 20.31 1.91 -28.45
N SER A 29 19.64 2.56 -29.41
CA SER A 29 19.18 3.94 -29.25
C SER A 29 18.15 4.06 -28.13
N LEU A 30 17.16 3.17 -28.09
CA LEU A 30 16.17 3.13 -27.01
C LEU A 30 16.82 2.91 -25.63
N LYS A 31 17.73 1.93 -25.52
CA LYS A 31 18.45 1.67 -24.27
C LYS A 31 19.26 2.88 -23.81
N LYS A 32 19.94 3.55 -24.74
CA LYS A 32 20.67 4.77 -24.43
C LYS A 32 19.75 5.89 -23.91
N THR A 33 18.56 6.06 -24.51
CA THR A 33 17.55 7.00 -24.03
C THR A 33 17.14 6.67 -22.59
N ILE A 34 16.86 5.39 -22.29
CA ILE A 34 16.47 4.91 -20.96
C ILE A 34 17.60 5.11 -19.92
N ASP A 35 18.83 4.78 -20.28
CA ASP A 35 19.97 4.79 -19.34
C ASP A 35 20.52 6.20 -19.11
N GLU A 36 20.47 7.09 -20.13
CA GLU A 36 21.00 8.45 -20.08
C GLU A 36 19.95 9.53 -19.85
N GLY A 37 18.64 9.16 -19.81
CA GLY A 37 17.53 10.12 -19.60
C GLY A 37 17.40 11.15 -20.75
N LYS A 38 17.70 10.76 -21.99
CA LYS A 38 17.62 11.64 -23.18
C LYS A 38 16.26 11.58 -23.84
N ASP A 39 15.94 12.62 -24.59
CA ASP A 39 14.73 12.66 -25.40
C ASP A 39 14.69 11.52 -26.42
N LEU A 40 13.51 10.94 -26.61
CA LEU A 40 13.29 9.85 -27.55
C LEU A 40 13.12 10.40 -28.98
N ASP A 41 13.94 9.90 -29.91
CA ASP A 41 13.78 10.19 -31.31
C ASP A 41 12.49 9.59 -31.88
N ILE A 42 11.70 10.39 -32.63
CA ILE A 42 10.42 9.96 -33.19
C ILE A 42 10.56 8.77 -34.15
N SER A 43 11.68 8.65 -34.85
CA SER A 43 11.93 7.51 -35.74
C SER A 43 12.15 6.22 -34.94
N VAL A 44 12.79 6.31 -33.77
CA VAL A 44 12.94 5.21 -32.84
C VAL A 44 11.58 4.82 -32.26
N ALA A 45 10.78 5.80 -31.87
CA ALA A 45 9.43 5.57 -31.35
C ALA A 45 8.53 4.88 -32.39
N ASN A 46 8.56 5.29 -33.66
CA ASN A 46 7.81 4.64 -34.73
C ASN A 46 8.20 3.17 -34.90
N ALA A 47 9.51 2.88 -34.88
CA ALA A 47 9.99 1.50 -35.00
C ALA A 47 9.58 0.63 -33.79
N VAL A 48 9.64 1.20 -32.58
CA VAL A 48 9.20 0.52 -31.35
C VAL A 48 7.70 0.27 -31.37
N ALA A 49 6.89 1.28 -31.75
CA ALA A 49 5.43 1.17 -31.84
C ALA A 49 5.01 0.06 -32.83
N ALA A 50 5.60 0.04 -34.01
CA ALA A 50 5.33 -0.99 -35.02
C ALA A 50 5.67 -2.40 -34.49
N ALA A 51 6.85 -2.58 -33.89
CA ALA A 51 7.28 -3.86 -33.34
C ALA A 51 6.40 -4.29 -32.16
N MET A 52 6.02 -3.37 -31.28
CA MET A 52 5.14 -3.61 -30.14
C MET A 52 3.74 -4.04 -30.59
N LYS A 53 3.16 -3.34 -31.58
CA LYS A 53 1.88 -3.71 -32.19
C LYS A 53 1.95 -5.10 -32.83
N ASP A 54 2.96 -5.37 -33.66
CA ASP A 54 3.09 -6.65 -34.36
C ASP A 54 3.23 -7.80 -33.37
N TRP A 55 3.99 -7.61 -32.30
CA TRP A 55 4.10 -8.57 -31.21
C TRP A 55 2.76 -8.76 -30.50
N ALA A 56 2.05 -7.68 -30.15
CA ALA A 56 0.78 -7.72 -29.44
C ALA A 56 -0.30 -8.42 -30.27
N VAL A 57 -0.42 -8.10 -31.55
CA VAL A 57 -1.36 -8.73 -32.49
C VAL A 57 -1.08 -10.22 -32.63
N LYS A 58 0.19 -10.66 -32.72
CA LYS A 58 0.57 -12.08 -32.69
C LYS A 58 0.14 -12.80 -31.43
N GLN A 59 0.05 -12.08 -30.31
CA GLN A 59 -0.47 -12.58 -29.01
C GLN A 59 -2.00 -12.51 -28.90
N GLY A 60 -2.69 -12.03 -29.94
CA GLY A 60 -4.14 -11.92 -30.00
C GLY A 60 -4.74 -10.61 -29.46
N ALA A 61 -3.92 -9.59 -29.24
CA ALA A 61 -4.40 -8.26 -28.86
C ALA A 61 -5.11 -7.59 -30.03
N THR A 62 -6.20 -6.88 -29.74
CA THR A 62 -7.00 -6.10 -30.69
C THR A 62 -7.04 -4.62 -30.35
N HIS A 63 -6.70 -4.29 -29.11
CA HIS A 63 -6.73 -2.94 -28.55
C HIS A 63 -5.40 -2.63 -27.86
N TYR A 64 -5.17 -1.34 -27.65
CA TYR A 64 -4.12 -0.82 -26.76
C TYR A 64 -4.71 0.20 -25.79
N THR A 65 -4.01 0.46 -24.71
CA THR A 65 -4.32 1.49 -23.73
C THR A 65 -3.08 2.11 -23.15
N HIS A 66 -3.12 3.41 -22.91
CA HIS A 66 -2.18 4.07 -22.03
C HIS A 66 -2.60 3.78 -20.59
N TRP A 67 -1.84 2.90 -19.96
CA TRP A 67 -2.08 2.42 -18.60
C TRP A 67 -1.30 3.25 -17.60
N PHE A 68 -1.96 3.82 -16.60
CA PHE A 68 -1.34 4.69 -15.60
C PHE A 68 -1.96 4.51 -14.21
N GLN A 69 -1.27 5.04 -13.19
CA GLN A 69 -1.69 5.02 -11.79
C GLN A 69 -2.32 6.37 -11.42
N PRO A 70 -3.66 6.48 -11.36
CA PRO A 70 -4.34 7.72 -11.01
C PRO A 70 -4.10 8.10 -9.54
N LEU A 71 -4.49 9.32 -9.15
CA LEU A 71 -4.46 9.74 -7.75
C LEU A 71 -5.42 8.91 -6.88
N THR A 72 -6.51 8.43 -7.47
CA THR A 72 -7.52 7.57 -6.84
C THR A 72 -7.66 6.26 -7.60
N GLY A 73 -8.03 5.18 -6.91
CA GLY A 73 -8.17 3.85 -7.50
C GLY A 73 -6.82 3.13 -7.76
N ILE A 74 -6.90 1.97 -8.40
CA ILE A 74 -5.73 1.11 -8.65
C ILE A 74 -5.04 1.52 -9.94
N THR A 75 -5.76 1.46 -11.07
CA THR A 75 -5.25 1.80 -12.40
C THR A 75 -6.32 2.50 -13.23
N ALA A 76 -5.90 3.25 -14.24
CA ALA A 76 -6.78 3.88 -15.21
C ALA A 76 -6.38 3.48 -16.63
N GLU A 77 -7.37 3.27 -17.49
CA GLU A 77 -7.21 2.82 -18.86
C GLU A 77 -8.36 3.30 -19.75
N LYS A 78 -8.02 3.61 -21.00
CA LYS A 78 -8.97 3.86 -22.07
C LYS A 78 -8.55 3.03 -23.28
N HIS A 79 -9.37 2.05 -23.66
CA HIS A 79 -9.02 1.10 -24.71
C HIS A 79 -9.33 1.68 -26.10
N ASP A 80 -8.30 1.82 -26.91
CA ASP A 80 -8.41 2.19 -28.31
C ASP A 80 -8.08 0.97 -29.20
N SER A 81 -8.84 0.76 -30.28
CA SER A 81 -8.58 -0.31 -31.23
C SER A 81 -7.40 0.04 -32.12
N PHE A 82 -6.64 -0.96 -32.58
CA PHE A 82 -5.62 -0.78 -33.61
C PHE A 82 -6.19 -0.52 -35.01
N ILE A 83 -7.51 -0.48 -35.18
CA ILE A 83 -8.15 -0.34 -36.49
C ILE A 83 -7.93 1.08 -37.08
N ALA A 84 -7.44 1.13 -38.28
CA ALA A 84 -7.41 2.34 -39.11
C ALA A 84 -8.08 2.06 -40.47
N PRO A 85 -8.74 3.06 -41.10
CA PRO A 85 -9.34 2.87 -42.42
C PRO A 85 -8.29 2.68 -43.51
N SER A 86 -8.52 1.71 -44.39
CA SER A 86 -7.72 1.52 -45.59
C SER A 86 -8.29 2.31 -46.79
N PRO A 87 -7.47 2.82 -47.70
CA PRO A 87 -7.92 3.58 -48.88
C PRO A 87 -8.89 2.82 -49.79
N ASP A 88 -8.89 1.51 -49.77
CA ASP A 88 -9.78 0.62 -50.53
C ASP A 88 -11.13 0.36 -49.85
N GLY A 89 -11.42 1.03 -48.72
CA GLY A 89 -12.64 0.84 -47.92
C GLY A 89 -12.60 -0.31 -46.94
N GLY A 90 -11.45 -0.97 -46.80
CA GLY A 90 -11.19 -1.98 -45.76
C GLY A 90 -10.63 -1.37 -44.48
N VAL A 91 -10.00 -2.22 -43.65
CA VAL A 91 -9.32 -1.80 -42.41
C VAL A 91 -7.90 -2.37 -42.38
N ILE A 92 -7.01 -1.60 -41.75
CA ILE A 92 -5.65 -2.04 -41.42
C ILE A 92 -5.45 -1.96 -39.92
N MET A 93 -4.42 -2.63 -39.42
CA MET A 93 -4.00 -2.53 -38.03
C MET A 93 -2.80 -1.59 -37.95
N GLU A 94 -2.97 -0.41 -37.35
CA GLU A 94 -1.95 0.62 -37.25
C GLU A 94 -1.71 1.03 -35.78
N PHE A 95 -0.49 1.40 -35.48
CA PHE A 95 -0.08 2.01 -34.20
C PHE A 95 1.21 2.76 -34.42
N SER A 96 1.16 4.07 -34.33
CA SER A 96 2.26 4.98 -34.64
C SER A 96 3.09 5.32 -33.40
N GLY A 97 4.32 5.80 -33.63
CA GLY A 97 5.15 6.33 -32.54
C GLY A 97 4.53 7.55 -31.86
N LYS A 98 3.70 8.33 -32.55
CA LYS A 98 2.95 9.43 -31.94
C LYS A 98 1.93 8.90 -30.93
N GLU A 99 1.19 7.85 -31.28
CA GLU A 99 0.23 7.18 -30.39
C GLU A 99 0.91 6.44 -29.25
N LEU A 100 2.13 5.91 -29.46
CA LEU A 100 2.94 5.33 -28.39
C LEU A 100 3.37 6.40 -27.37
N ILE A 101 3.96 7.51 -27.86
CA ILE A 101 4.57 8.53 -27.00
C ILE A 101 3.50 9.28 -26.20
N LYS A 102 2.36 9.62 -26.81
CA LYS A 102 1.38 10.54 -26.25
C LYS A 102 -0.04 10.11 -26.55
N GLY A 103 -0.87 10.10 -25.50
CA GLY A 103 -2.32 10.05 -25.59
C GLY A 103 -2.94 11.36 -25.12
N GLU A 104 -4.19 11.59 -25.51
CA GLU A 104 -4.97 12.77 -25.13
C GLU A 104 -6.32 12.33 -24.51
N PRO A 105 -6.32 11.71 -23.31
CA PRO A 105 -7.57 11.32 -22.67
C PRO A 105 -8.35 12.56 -22.18
N ASP A 106 -9.65 12.39 -22.02
CA ASP A 106 -10.48 13.35 -21.30
C ASP A 106 -10.13 13.32 -19.81
N ALA A 107 -9.64 14.44 -19.30
CA ALA A 107 -9.26 14.62 -17.90
C ALA A 107 -10.36 15.26 -17.05
N SER A 108 -11.54 15.59 -17.63
CA SER A 108 -12.60 16.35 -16.93
C SER A 108 -13.13 15.65 -15.69
N SER A 109 -13.15 14.31 -15.70
CA SER A 109 -13.65 13.47 -14.58
C SER A 109 -12.56 13.06 -13.57
N PHE A 110 -11.28 13.35 -13.84
CA PHE A 110 -10.22 13.01 -12.90
C PHE A 110 -10.12 14.06 -11.79
N PRO A 111 -9.91 13.64 -10.52
CA PRO A 111 -9.65 14.55 -9.43
C PRO A 111 -8.43 15.43 -9.73
N SER A 112 -8.57 16.74 -9.63
CA SER A 112 -7.50 17.69 -9.92
C SER A 112 -7.10 18.56 -8.74
N GLY A 113 -7.91 18.60 -7.65
CA GLY A 113 -7.63 19.42 -6.47
C GLY A 113 -7.31 20.88 -6.85
N GLY A 114 -8.06 21.46 -7.77
CA GLY A 114 -7.86 22.83 -8.23
C GLY A 114 -6.73 23.06 -9.25
N LEU A 115 -5.98 22.02 -9.66
CA LEU A 115 -4.88 22.15 -10.64
C LEU A 115 -5.34 22.53 -12.04
N ARG A 116 -6.58 22.34 -12.37
CA ARG A 116 -7.13 22.70 -13.68
C ARG A 116 -8.45 23.45 -13.55
N ALA A 117 -8.73 24.31 -14.51
CA ALA A 117 -10.04 24.95 -14.58
C ALA A 117 -11.13 23.92 -14.95
N THR A 118 -12.35 24.13 -14.47
CA THR A 118 -13.47 23.19 -14.68
C THR A 118 -13.79 22.94 -16.16
N PHE A 119 -13.49 23.92 -17.03
CA PHE A 119 -13.72 23.80 -18.49
C PHE A 119 -12.56 23.09 -19.23
N GLU A 120 -11.44 22.83 -18.59
CA GLU A 120 -10.32 22.11 -19.21
C GLU A 120 -10.59 20.61 -19.18
N ALA A 121 -10.86 20.02 -20.35
CA ALA A 121 -11.16 18.60 -20.48
C ALA A 121 -9.92 17.77 -20.91
N ARG A 122 -8.93 18.40 -21.55
CA ARG A 122 -7.78 17.68 -22.11
C ARG A 122 -6.71 17.39 -21.06
N GLY A 123 -6.26 16.14 -21.00
CA GLY A 123 -5.03 15.73 -20.33
C GLY A 123 -4.07 15.05 -21.31
N TYR A 124 -2.88 14.75 -20.86
CA TYR A 124 -1.87 14.04 -21.65
C TYR A 124 -1.34 12.84 -20.89
N THR A 125 -1.24 11.70 -21.60
CA THR A 125 -0.43 10.58 -21.16
C THR A 125 0.90 10.58 -21.91
N ALA A 126 1.99 10.24 -21.21
CA ALA A 126 3.32 10.14 -21.80
C ALA A 126 3.91 8.75 -21.52
N TRP A 127 4.38 8.08 -22.59
CA TRP A 127 5.00 6.77 -22.45
C TRP A 127 6.19 6.79 -21.50
N ASP A 128 6.22 5.82 -20.58
CA ASP A 128 7.37 5.53 -19.73
C ASP A 128 8.19 4.37 -20.32
N PRO A 129 9.31 4.63 -21.02
CA PRO A 129 10.13 3.59 -21.60
C PRO A 129 10.93 2.78 -20.56
N THR A 130 10.93 3.18 -19.28
CA THR A 130 11.61 2.47 -18.19
C THR A 130 10.77 1.34 -17.60
N SER A 131 9.50 1.24 -18.00
CA SER A 131 8.58 0.16 -17.64
C SER A 131 8.09 -0.57 -18.89
N TYR A 132 8.00 -1.90 -18.80
CA TYR A 132 7.65 -2.72 -19.95
C TYR A 132 6.15 -2.69 -20.25
N ALA A 133 5.79 -2.57 -21.54
CA ALA A 133 4.43 -2.81 -21.99
C ALA A 133 4.07 -4.30 -21.86
N PHE A 134 2.81 -4.58 -21.59
CA PHE A 134 2.33 -5.94 -21.34
C PHE A 134 0.94 -6.15 -21.96
N ILE A 135 0.55 -7.42 -22.13
CA ILE A 135 -0.79 -7.77 -22.61
C ILE A 135 -1.64 -8.29 -21.47
N LYS A 136 -2.75 -7.59 -21.23
CA LYS A 136 -3.81 -8.00 -20.35
C LYS A 136 -5.04 -8.37 -21.18
N GLU A 137 -5.45 -9.63 -21.11
CA GLU A 137 -6.52 -10.20 -21.94
C GLU A 137 -6.24 -10.02 -23.45
N LYS A 138 -6.94 -9.09 -24.12
CA LYS A 138 -6.76 -8.75 -25.54
C LYS A 138 -6.28 -7.31 -25.77
N THR A 139 -5.73 -6.68 -24.74
CA THR A 139 -5.31 -5.28 -24.75
C THR A 139 -3.83 -5.16 -24.45
N LEU A 140 -3.11 -4.45 -25.32
CA LEU A 140 -1.75 -4.00 -25.06
C LEU A 140 -1.80 -2.82 -24.08
N CYS A 141 -1.28 -3.01 -22.87
CA CYS A 141 -1.17 -1.98 -21.84
C CYS A 141 0.22 -1.34 -21.90
N ILE A 142 0.27 -0.03 -22.07
CA ILE A 142 1.51 0.76 -22.20
C ILE A 142 1.64 1.61 -20.94
N PRO A 143 2.63 1.36 -20.07
CA PRO A 143 2.84 2.17 -18.88
C PRO A 143 3.13 3.63 -19.24
N THR A 144 2.38 4.56 -18.64
CA THR A 144 2.47 6.00 -18.92
C THR A 144 2.41 6.84 -17.66
N ALA A 145 2.96 8.03 -17.74
CA ALA A 145 2.65 9.15 -16.88
C ALA A 145 1.37 9.84 -17.34
N PHE A 146 0.70 10.59 -16.46
CA PHE A 146 -0.49 11.36 -16.78
C PHE A 146 -0.41 12.77 -16.17
N CYS A 147 -0.66 13.77 -17.01
CA CYS A 147 -0.62 15.18 -16.59
C CYS A 147 -1.81 15.97 -17.14
N SER A 148 -2.07 17.14 -16.49
CA SER A 148 -3.04 18.12 -16.94
C SER A 148 -2.63 18.78 -18.27
N PHE A 149 -3.51 19.60 -18.84
CA PHE A 149 -3.19 20.44 -19.99
C PHE A 149 -2.02 21.41 -19.70
N GLY A 150 -1.90 21.88 -18.46
CA GLY A 150 -0.81 22.74 -17.99
C GLY A 150 0.51 22.01 -17.74
N GLY A 151 0.50 20.68 -17.71
CA GLY A 151 1.68 19.84 -17.47
C GLY A 151 1.88 19.38 -16.02
N GLU A 152 0.97 19.73 -15.10
CA GLU A 152 1.01 19.25 -13.71
C GLU A 152 0.68 17.76 -13.65
N ALA A 153 1.42 17.03 -12.81
CA ALA A 153 1.22 15.60 -12.64
C ALA A 153 -0.13 15.29 -11.94
N LEU A 154 -0.97 14.50 -12.62
CA LEU A 154 -2.25 13.99 -12.11
C LEU A 154 -2.20 12.50 -11.76
N ASP A 155 -1.00 11.95 -11.67
CA ASP A 155 -0.73 10.55 -11.39
C ASP A 155 0.22 10.36 -10.20
N LYS A 156 0.51 9.11 -9.89
CA LYS A 156 1.49 8.72 -8.87
C LYS A 156 2.86 8.39 -9.47
N LYS A 157 2.93 8.06 -10.75
CA LYS A 157 4.18 7.63 -11.43
C LYS A 157 5.14 8.78 -11.65
N THR A 158 4.65 9.93 -12.12
CA THR A 158 5.49 11.10 -12.38
C THR A 158 6.29 11.55 -11.15
N PRO A 159 5.67 11.75 -9.97
CA PRO A 159 6.44 12.08 -8.76
C PRO A 159 7.36 10.95 -8.31
N LEU A 160 6.99 9.69 -8.53
CA LEU A 160 7.85 8.55 -8.22
C LEU A 160 9.15 8.60 -9.03
N LEU A 161 9.07 8.78 -10.34
CA LEU A 161 10.24 8.91 -11.22
C LEU A 161 11.10 10.12 -10.83
N ARG A 162 10.48 11.27 -10.56
CA ARG A 162 11.18 12.48 -10.08
C ARG A 162 11.93 12.22 -8.77
N SER A 163 11.33 11.48 -7.83
CA SER A 163 11.96 11.13 -6.55
C SER A 163 13.14 10.19 -6.72
N MET A 164 13.03 9.22 -7.63
CA MET A 164 14.13 8.31 -7.98
C MET A 164 15.32 9.05 -8.61
N GLU A 165 15.04 10.03 -9.47
CA GLU A 165 16.06 10.92 -10.05
C GLU A 165 16.76 11.79 -8.99
N ALA A 166 15.98 12.36 -8.05
CA ALA A 166 16.52 13.15 -6.96
C ALA A 166 17.48 12.31 -6.09
N LEU A 167 17.04 11.11 -5.71
CA LEU A 167 17.86 10.17 -4.94
C LEU A 167 19.14 9.77 -5.71
N ASN A 168 19.01 9.40 -6.97
CA ASN A 168 20.15 9.06 -7.83
C ASN A 168 21.20 10.19 -7.86
N ARG A 169 20.76 11.42 -8.08
CA ARG A 169 21.64 12.60 -8.15
C ARG A 169 22.45 12.79 -6.87
N GLN A 170 21.81 12.70 -5.72
CA GLN A 170 22.50 12.95 -4.45
C GLN A 170 23.36 11.74 -4.02
N ALA A 171 22.90 10.53 -4.26
CA ALA A 171 23.69 9.33 -3.96
C ALA A 171 24.98 9.25 -4.80
N LEU A 172 24.92 9.64 -6.09
CA LEU A 172 26.11 9.71 -6.95
C LEU A 172 27.14 10.73 -6.44
N ARG A 173 26.71 11.88 -5.88
CA ARG A 173 27.64 12.85 -5.25
C ARG A 173 28.42 12.19 -4.12
N ILE A 174 27.71 11.47 -3.26
CA ILE A 174 28.34 10.76 -2.12
C ILE A 174 29.31 9.68 -2.63
N ILE A 175 28.90 8.84 -3.58
CA ILE A 175 29.73 7.74 -4.10
C ILE A 175 31.04 8.28 -4.69
N ARG A 176 31.00 9.39 -5.42
CA ARG A 176 32.18 10.05 -5.97
C ARG A 176 33.14 10.55 -4.90
N LEU A 177 32.64 11.01 -3.76
CA LEU A 177 33.47 11.40 -2.62
C LEU A 177 34.23 10.21 -2.00
N PHE A 178 33.71 8.98 -2.16
CA PHE A 178 34.41 7.74 -1.82
C PHE A 178 35.36 7.25 -2.93
N GLY A 179 35.51 8.02 -4.02
CA GLY A 179 36.46 7.74 -5.10
C GLY A 179 35.96 6.77 -6.17
N ASP A 180 34.68 6.46 -6.22
CA ASP A 180 34.12 5.59 -7.27
C ASP A 180 33.40 6.42 -8.36
N ASP A 181 34.17 6.75 -9.40
CA ASP A 181 33.68 7.45 -10.59
C ASP A 181 33.10 6.49 -11.66
N THR A 182 33.11 5.19 -11.41
CA THR A 182 32.64 4.18 -12.37
C THR A 182 31.13 4.00 -12.33
N VAL A 183 30.50 4.27 -11.18
CA VAL A 183 29.05 4.20 -10.99
C VAL A 183 28.34 5.31 -11.76
N LYS A 184 27.41 4.93 -12.63
CA LYS A 184 26.67 5.86 -13.48
C LYS A 184 25.28 6.16 -12.94
N CYS A 185 24.70 5.22 -12.17
CA CYS A 185 23.35 5.33 -11.70
C CYS A 185 23.17 4.60 -10.37
N VAL A 186 22.38 5.20 -9.47
CA VAL A 186 21.90 4.59 -8.24
C VAL A 186 20.37 4.50 -8.30
N ARG A 187 19.83 3.32 -8.04
CA ARG A 187 18.39 3.09 -8.12
C ARG A 187 17.84 2.53 -6.82
N PRO A 188 16.73 3.06 -6.32
CA PRO A 188 15.99 2.40 -5.25
C PRO A 188 15.32 1.14 -5.78
N SER A 189 15.28 0.12 -4.96
CA SER A 189 14.58 -1.15 -5.21
C SER A 189 13.58 -1.42 -4.11
N VAL A 190 12.51 -2.12 -4.44
CA VAL A 190 11.47 -2.48 -3.48
C VAL A 190 10.85 -3.84 -3.78
N GLY A 191 10.50 -4.56 -2.70
CA GLY A 191 9.71 -5.79 -2.75
C GLY A 191 8.54 -5.64 -1.77
N PRO A 192 7.32 -5.36 -2.25
CA PRO A 192 6.16 -5.23 -1.38
C PRO A 192 5.55 -6.62 -1.09
N GLU A 193 5.34 -6.93 0.17
CA GLU A 193 4.61 -8.12 0.63
C GLU A 193 3.12 -7.77 0.72
N GLN A 194 2.26 -8.42 -0.06
CA GLN A 194 0.85 -8.10 -0.19
C GLN A 194 0.00 -9.03 0.64
N GLU A 195 -0.58 -8.52 1.72
CA GLU A 195 -1.60 -9.22 2.50
C GLU A 195 -3.00 -8.97 1.92
N TYR A 196 -3.90 -9.95 2.07
CA TYR A 196 -5.27 -9.90 1.57
C TYR A 196 -6.17 -10.92 2.25
N PHE A 197 -7.50 -10.72 2.20
CA PHE A 197 -8.48 -11.71 2.62
C PHE A 197 -9.17 -12.35 1.43
N LEU A 198 -9.50 -13.64 1.55
CA LEU A 198 -10.32 -14.37 0.59
C LEU A 198 -11.60 -14.87 1.26
N ILE A 199 -12.75 -14.42 0.74
CA ILE A 199 -14.05 -14.85 1.22
C ILE A 199 -14.90 -15.43 0.10
N ASP A 200 -15.93 -16.18 0.47
CA ASP A 200 -16.88 -16.74 -0.49
C ASP A 200 -17.71 -15.64 -1.16
N ARG A 201 -17.83 -15.71 -2.50
CA ARG A 201 -18.52 -14.69 -3.30
C ARG A 201 -20.02 -14.62 -3.01
N GLU A 202 -20.66 -15.76 -2.70
CA GLU A 202 -22.09 -15.75 -2.37
C GLU A 202 -22.36 -15.06 -1.04
N MET A 203 -21.45 -15.22 -0.06
CA MET A 203 -21.53 -14.54 1.22
C MET A 203 -21.26 -13.04 1.07
N TYR A 204 -20.24 -12.66 0.27
CA TYR A 204 -19.94 -11.27 -0.05
C TYR A 204 -21.13 -10.54 -0.66
N ASN A 205 -21.80 -11.13 -1.68
CA ASN A 205 -22.91 -10.50 -2.38
C ASN A 205 -24.14 -10.25 -1.49
N LYS A 206 -24.23 -10.89 -0.34
CA LYS A 206 -25.31 -10.71 0.65
C LYS A 206 -25.03 -9.59 1.66
N ARG A 207 -23.91 -8.87 1.52
CA ARG A 207 -23.50 -7.82 2.47
C ARG A 207 -23.23 -6.52 1.73
N GLN A 208 -24.12 -5.55 1.88
CA GLN A 208 -23.98 -4.23 1.24
C GLN A 208 -22.73 -3.49 1.68
N ASP A 209 -22.35 -3.58 2.96
CA ASP A 209 -21.15 -2.98 3.49
C ASP A 209 -19.86 -3.49 2.80
N LEU A 210 -19.73 -4.81 2.59
CA LEU A 210 -18.61 -5.36 1.83
C LEU A 210 -18.61 -4.91 0.37
N VAL A 211 -19.79 -4.85 -0.27
CA VAL A 211 -19.92 -4.45 -1.68
C VAL A 211 -19.56 -2.99 -1.89
N PHE A 212 -20.02 -2.08 -1.03
CA PHE A 212 -19.83 -0.64 -1.20
C PHE A 212 -18.53 -0.12 -0.59
N THR A 213 -18.08 -0.71 0.52
CA THR A 213 -16.96 -0.16 1.29
C THR A 213 -15.74 -1.09 1.39
N GLY A 214 -15.88 -2.35 0.99
CA GLY A 214 -14.80 -3.36 1.10
C GLY A 214 -14.56 -3.86 2.53
N ARG A 215 -15.32 -3.37 3.52
CA ARG A 215 -15.24 -3.81 4.93
C ARG A 215 -16.60 -4.03 5.56
N THR A 216 -16.64 -4.81 6.64
CA THR A 216 -17.85 -4.97 7.44
C THR A 216 -18.03 -3.77 8.36
N LEU A 217 -19.21 -3.15 8.29
CA LEU A 217 -19.60 -2.03 9.16
C LEU A 217 -20.28 -2.51 10.43
N PHE A 218 -20.88 -3.72 10.39
CA PHE A 218 -21.50 -4.43 11.50
C PHE A 218 -20.93 -5.84 11.58
N GLY A 219 -20.94 -6.43 12.78
CA GLY A 219 -20.62 -7.83 12.97
C GLY A 219 -19.87 -8.11 14.25
N VAL A 220 -20.33 -9.16 14.92
CA VAL A 220 -19.80 -9.64 16.19
C VAL A 220 -18.72 -10.69 15.93
N ARG A 221 -17.67 -10.64 16.76
CA ARG A 221 -16.62 -11.67 16.74
C ARG A 221 -17.23 -13.06 16.91
N PRO A 222 -16.88 -14.03 16.06
CA PRO A 222 -17.34 -15.40 16.22
C PRO A 222 -16.71 -16.06 17.45
N PRO A 223 -17.27 -17.19 17.96
CA PRO A 223 -16.71 -17.92 19.10
C PRO A 223 -15.27 -18.36 18.93
N LYS A 224 -14.82 -18.56 17.71
CA LYS A 224 -13.43 -18.81 17.34
C LYS A 224 -12.96 -17.71 16.35
N GLY A 225 -11.85 -17.05 16.68
CA GLY A 225 -11.14 -16.11 15.83
C GLY A 225 -9.75 -16.63 15.50
N GLN A 226 -8.73 -15.90 15.92
CA GLN A 226 -7.30 -16.20 15.67
C GLN A 226 -6.54 -16.68 16.92
N GLU A 227 -7.24 -17.04 18.00
CA GLU A 227 -6.66 -17.32 19.33
C GLU A 227 -5.69 -18.50 19.35
N MET A 228 -5.82 -19.42 18.41
CA MET A 228 -5.02 -20.64 18.36
C MET A 228 -3.82 -20.54 17.43
N ASP A 229 -3.70 -19.45 16.67
CA ASP A 229 -2.71 -19.26 15.58
C ASP A 229 -2.70 -20.41 14.55
N ASP A 230 -3.77 -21.19 14.52
CA ASP A 230 -3.89 -22.41 13.74
C ASP A 230 -4.14 -22.16 12.22
N HIS A 231 -4.43 -20.92 11.84
CA HIS A 231 -4.48 -20.53 10.43
C HIS A 231 -3.07 -20.26 9.88
N TYR A 232 -2.25 -19.48 10.59
CA TYR A 232 -0.89 -19.17 10.17
C TYR A 232 -0.01 -20.42 10.03
N PHE A 233 -0.08 -21.34 10.99
CA PHE A 233 0.64 -22.62 10.96
C PHE A 233 -0.14 -23.77 10.32
N GLY A 234 -1.31 -23.46 9.73
CA GLY A 234 -2.16 -24.43 9.09
C GLY A 234 -1.82 -24.69 7.64
N VAL A 235 -2.41 -25.74 7.07
CA VAL A 235 -2.30 -26.03 5.64
C VAL A 235 -3.16 -25.06 4.84
N ILE A 236 -2.70 -24.71 3.64
CA ILE A 236 -3.49 -23.92 2.68
C ILE A 236 -4.68 -24.78 2.21
N LYS A 237 -5.89 -24.28 2.36
CA LYS A 237 -7.12 -24.96 1.98
C LYS A 237 -7.16 -25.22 0.47
N PRO A 238 -7.74 -26.33 -0.03
CA PRO A 238 -7.70 -26.71 -1.45
C PRO A 238 -8.20 -25.63 -2.42
N ARG A 239 -9.30 -24.95 -2.09
CA ARG A 239 -9.86 -23.88 -2.94
C ARG A 239 -8.95 -22.64 -2.98
N VAL A 240 -8.29 -22.33 -1.87
CA VAL A 240 -7.30 -21.26 -1.78
C VAL A 240 -6.04 -21.64 -2.56
N ALA A 241 -5.55 -22.86 -2.43
CA ALA A 241 -4.38 -23.35 -3.18
C ALA A 241 -4.61 -23.28 -4.70
N ALA A 242 -5.81 -23.64 -5.17
CA ALA A 242 -6.17 -23.53 -6.58
C ALA A 242 -6.19 -22.07 -7.06
N PHE A 243 -6.69 -21.14 -6.25
CA PHE A 243 -6.61 -19.71 -6.52
C PHE A 243 -5.16 -19.22 -6.60
N MET A 244 -4.32 -19.58 -5.62
CA MET A 244 -2.92 -19.18 -5.57
C MET A 244 -2.13 -19.70 -6.77
N GLU A 245 -2.34 -20.98 -7.17
CA GLU A 245 -1.71 -21.56 -8.37
C GLU A 245 -2.08 -20.78 -9.65
N ASP A 246 -3.36 -20.44 -9.81
CA ASP A 246 -3.84 -19.71 -11.00
C ASP A 246 -3.34 -18.25 -10.99
N LEU A 247 -3.35 -17.59 -9.81
CA LEU A 247 -2.78 -16.26 -9.62
C LEU A 247 -1.30 -16.22 -10.00
N ASN A 248 -0.49 -17.12 -9.47
CA ASN A 248 0.94 -17.23 -9.79
C ASN A 248 1.16 -17.39 -11.30
N ARG A 249 0.37 -18.24 -11.96
CA ARG A 249 0.47 -18.45 -13.40
C ARG A 249 0.21 -17.17 -14.19
N GLU A 250 -0.79 -16.37 -13.82
CA GLU A 250 -1.08 -15.10 -14.47
C GLU A 250 0.01 -14.06 -14.18
N LEU A 251 0.48 -13.96 -12.94
CA LEU A 251 1.56 -13.03 -12.56
C LEU A 251 2.88 -13.36 -13.26
N TRP A 252 3.26 -14.64 -13.34
CA TRP A 252 4.47 -15.05 -14.06
C TRP A 252 4.42 -14.75 -15.57
N LYS A 253 3.25 -14.89 -16.21
CA LYS A 253 3.08 -14.46 -17.61
C LYS A 253 3.32 -12.96 -17.78
N LEU A 254 2.95 -12.16 -16.78
CA LEU A 254 3.17 -10.71 -16.72
C LEU A 254 4.58 -10.33 -16.25
N GLY A 255 5.49 -11.29 -16.08
CA GLY A 255 6.87 -11.03 -15.66
C GLY A 255 7.03 -10.69 -14.18
N ILE A 256 5.99 -10.83 -13.37
CA ILE A 256 6.01 -10.55 -11.93
C ILE A 256 6.59 -11.76 -11.22
N LEU A 257 7.66 -11.53 -10.46
CA LEU A 257 8.38 -12.57 -9.71
C LEU A 257 7.68 -12.94 -8.40
N ALA A 258 6.40 -13.32 -8.46
CA ALA A 258 5.67 -13.86 -7.31
C ALA A 258 6.38 -15.14 -6.82
N LYS A 259 6.75 -15.19 -5.54
CA LYS A 259 7.63 -16.24 -5.02
C LYS A 259 7.06 -16.95 -3.81
N THR A 260 6.54 -16.22 -2.83
CA THR A 260 6.11 -16.78 -1.55
C THR A 260 4.63 -16.54 -1.36
N GLU A 261 3.93 -17.56 -0.92
CA GLU A 261 2.53 -17.51 -0.54
C GLU A 261 2.33 -18.31 0.73
N HIS A 262 1.57 -17.78 1.67
CA HIS A 262 1.21 -18.48 2.91
C HIS A 262 -0.08 -17.91 3.52
N ASN A 263 -0.58 -18.61 4.53
CA ASN A 263 -1.64 -18.10 5.37
C ASN A 263 -1.12 -17.06 6.36
N GLU A 264 -1.91 -16.02 6.61
CA GLU A 264 -1.67 -15.05 7.66
C GLU A 264 -2.41 -15.41 8.95
N VAL A 265 -2.24 -14.60 10.02
CA VAL A 265 -2.73 -14.90 11.36
C VAL A 265 -4.27 -14.91 11.41
N ALA A 266 -4.93 -13.93 10.79
CA ALA A 266 -6.39 -13.87 10.80
C ALA A 266 -7.00 -14.98 9.92
N PRO A 267 -8.12 -15.60 10.32
CA PRO A 267 -8.83 -16.53 9.49
C PRO A 267 -9.18 -15.89 8.12
N ALA A 268 -9.03 -16.66 7.05
CA ALA A 268 -9.22 -16.23 5.65
C ALA A 268 -8.22 -15.19 5.14
N GLN A 269 -7.17 -14.87 5.89
CA GLN A 269 -6.10 -13.95 5.50
C GLN A 269 -4.90 -14.70 4.92
N HIS A 270 -4.29 -14.12 3.87
CA HIS A 270 -3.16 -14.70 3.14
C HIS A 270 -2.19 -13.59 2.75
N GLU A 271 -0.96 -13.98 2.38
CA GLU A 271 0.08 -13.09 1.88
C GLU A 271 0.71 -13.62 0.60
N LEU A 272 1.11 -12.70 -0.29
CA LEU A 272 1.96 -12.94 -1.44
C LEU A 272 3.16 -12.00 -1.40
N ALA A 273 4.37 -12.57 -1.45
CA ALA A 273 5.61 -11.81 -1.49
C ALA A 273 6.36 -12.03 -2.82
N PRO A 274 6.62 -10.97 -3.60
CA PRO A 274 7.43 -11.03 -4.81
C PRO A 274 8.92 -10.87 -4.50
N ILE A 275 9.79 -11.26 -5.44
CA ILE A 275 11.17 -10.82 -5.43
C ILE A 275 11.20 -9.32 -5.78
N TYR A 276 12.07 -8.56 -5.11
CA TYR A 276 12.24 -7.13 -5.33
C TYR A 276 12.75 -6.79 -6.74
N THR A 277 12.39 -5.60 -7.20
CA THR A 277 12.92 -4.98 -8.43
C THR A 277 13.05 -3.47 -8.25
N THR A 278 13.44 -2.73 -9.30
CA THR A 278 13.49 -1.27 -9.24
C THR A 278 12.13 -0.70 -8.86
N THR A 279 12.12 0.36 -8.06
CA THR A 279 10.90 0.88 -7.44
C THR A 279 9.79 1.21 -8.45
N ASN A 280 10.13 1.76 -9.63
CA ASN A 280 9.16 2.03 -10.69
C ASN A 280 8.45 0.75 -11.16
N ILE A 281 9.23 -0.27 -11.54
CA ILE A 281 8.69 -1.57 -12.01
C ILE A 281 7.93 -2.28 -10.89
N ALA A 282 8.47 -2.27 -9.67
CA ALA A 282 7.80 -2.89 -8.52
C ALA A 282 6.45 -2.26 -8.23
N THR A 283 6.33 -0.94 -8.42
CA THR A 283 5.07 -0.21 -8.24
C THR A 283 4.03 -0.62 -9.28
N ASP A 284 4.42 -0.67 -10.56
CA ASP A 284 3.53 -1.17 -11.63
C ASP A 284 3.13 -2.63 -11.37
N HIS A 285 4.08 -3.48 -11.00
CA HIS A 285 3.82 -4.88 -10.66
C HIS A 285 2.86 -5.04 -9.49
N ASN A 286 2.97 -4.21 -8.45
CA ASN A 286 2.05 -4.28 -7.30
C ASN A 286 0.62 -3.88 -7.69
N GLN A 287 0.45 -2.85 -8.53
CA GLN A 287 -0.85 -2.46 -9.05
C GLN A 287 -1.49 -3.61 -9.87
N LEU A 288 -0.71 -4.24 -10.75
CA LEU A 288 -1.15 -5.42 -11.51
C LEU A 288 -1.47 -6.60 -10.60
N THR A 289 -0.65 -6.84 -9.57
CA THR A 289 -0.89 -7.91 -8.60
C THR A 289 -2.23 -7.75 -7.91
N MET A 290 -2.55 -6.54 -7.42
CA MET A 290 -3.84 -6.25 -6.79
C MET A 290 -5.02 -6.49 -7.75
N GLU A 291 -4.91 -6.03 -8.99
CA GLU A 291 -5.93 -6.25 -10.00
C GLU A 291 -6.10 -7.75 -10.33
N MET A 292 -4.99 -8.47 -10.51
CA MET A 292 -5.03 -9.91 -10.80
C MET A 292 -5.58 -10.72 -9.63
N MET A 293 -5.27 -10.38 -8.38
CA MET A 293 -5.87 -11.01 -7.20
C MET A 293 -7.40 -10.95 -7.24
N GLN A 294 -7.98 -9.78 -7.53
CA GLN A 294 -9.43 -9.63 -7.63
C GLN A 294 -10.02 -10.42 -8.81
N LYS A 295 -9.40 -10.34 -10.00
CA LYS A 295 -9.86 -11.05 -11.20
C LYS A 295 -9.78 -12.56 -11.07
N VAL A 296 -8.69 -13.08 -10.53
CA VAL A 296 -8.51 -14.53 -10.36
C VAL A 296 -9.42 -15.03 -9.24
N ALA A 297 -9.57 -14.32 -8.12
CA ALA A 297 -10.51 -14.70 -7.07
C ALA A 297 -11.94 -14.89 -7.62
N ALA A 298 -12.38 -14.00 -8.49
CA ALA A 298 -13.69 -14.08 -9.12
C ALA A 298 -13.87 -15.37 -9.98
N ARG A 299 -12.80 -15.87 -10.63
CA ARG A 299 -12.83 -17.13 -11.39
C ARG A 299 -13.04 -18.34 -10.48
N HIS A 300 -12.57 -18.27 -9.23
CA HIS A 300 -12.68 -19.34 -8.22
C HIS A 300 -13.93 -19.19 -7.32
N GLY A 301 -14.87 -18.29 -7.67
CA GLY A 301 -16.05 -18.02 -6.84
C GLY A 301 -15.69 -17.40 -5.49
N LEU A 302 -14.54 -16.71 -5.42
CA LEU A 302 -14.04 -15.98 -4.26
C LEU A 302 -14.08 -14.49 -4.53
N VAL A 303 -13.93 -13.70 -3.46
CA VAL A 303 -13.64 -12.26 -3.50
C VAL A 303 -12.36 -12.00 -2.72
N CYS A 304 -11.44 -11.30 -3.34
CA CYS A 304 -10.22 -10.81 -2.69
C CYS A 304 -10.48 -9.42 -2.12
N LEU A 305 -10.45 -9.32 -0.79
CA LEU A 305 -10.57 -8.05 -0.08
C LEU A 305 -9.17 -7.47 0.17
N LEU A 306 -8.94 -6.28 -0.37
CA LEU A 306 -7.70 -5.52 -0.20
C LEU A 306 -7.85 -4.39 0.83
N HIS A 307 -9.01 -4.26 1.47
CA HIS A 307 -9.22 -3.29 2.54
C HIS A 307 -8.30 -3.62 3.74
N GLU A 308 -7.79 -2.60 4.40
CA GLU A 308 -6.84 -2.73 5.52
C GLU A 308 -7.45 -3.38 6.75
N LYS A 309 -8.75 -3.20 6.98
CA LYS A 309 -9.46 -3.76 8.15
C LYS A 309 -10.86 -4.24 7.76
N PRO A 310 -10.98 -5.33 6.97
CA PRO A 310 -12.29 -5.79 6.54
C PRO A 310 -13.13 -6.37 7.67
N PHE A 311 -12.49 -6.82 8.75
CA PHE A 311 -13.16 -7.40 9.92
C PHE A 311 -12.62 -6.80 11.22
N ALA A 312 -13.51 -6.35 12.11
CA ALA A 312 -13.11 -5.91 13.44
C ALA A 312 -12.71 -7.10 14.33
N GLY A 313 -11.77 -6.86 15.25
CA GLY A 313 -11.38 -7.87 16.25
C GLY A 313 -10.41 -8.96 15.79
N VAL A 314 -9.97 -8.93 14.53
CA VAL A 314 -8.89 -9.78 13.98
C VAL A 314 -7.84 -8.90 13.31
N ASN A 315 -6.68 -9.46 12.95
CA ASN A 315 -5.62 -8.71 12.27
C ASN A 315 -6.14 -8.05 10.98
N GLY A 316 -5.61 -6.89 10.67
CA GLY A 316 -5.79 -6.22 9.39
C GLY A 316 -4.72 -6.59 8.38
N SER A 317 -4.88 -6.13 7.13
CA SER A 317 -3.95 -6.38 6.03
C SER A 317 -3.15 -5.14 5.67
N GLY A 318 -1.84 -5.31 5.52
CA GLY A 318 -0.91 -4.28 5.09
C GLY A 318 -0.07 -4.69 3.89
N LYS A 319 0.99 -3.89 3.65
CA LYS A 319 2.10 -4.23 2.77
C LYS A 319 3.40 -3.91 3.48
N HIS A 320 4.27 -4.88 3.60
CA HIS A 320 5.63 -4.59 4.05
C HIS A 320 6.45 -4.13 2.84
N ASN A 321 6.82 -2.85 2.83
CA ASN A 321 7.56 -2.23 1.74
C ASN A 321 9.07 -2.38 2.00
N ASN A 322 9.67 -3.45 1.48
CA ASN A 322 11.09 -3.76 1.63
C ASN A 322 11.91 -2.89 0.68
N TRP A 323 12.45 -1.77 1.16
CA TRP A 323 13.15 -0.76 0.38
C TRP A 323 14.67 -0.82 0.58
N SER A 324 15.43 -0.68 -0.51
CA SER A 324 16.88 -0.58 -0.51
C SER A 324 17.38 0.27 -1.69
N ILE A 325 18.66 0.58 -1.73
CA ILE A 325 19.32 1.33 -2.81
C ILE A 325 20.56 0.60 -3.30
N ALA A 326 20.75 0.57 -4.62
CA ALA A 326 21.88 -0.11 -5.22
C ALA A 326 22.43 0.66 -6.43
N THR A 327 23.72 0.47 -6.72
CA THR A 327 24.37 0.97 -7.92
C THR A 327 23.95 0.17 -9.17
N ASP A 328 24.23 0.69 -10.34
CA ASP A 328 24.06 0.00 -11.64
C ASP A 328 24.91 -1.28 -11.76
N ALA A 329 25.99 -1.40 -11.00
CA ALA A 329 26.78 -2.62 -10.86
C ALA A 329 26.16 -3.65 -9.86
N GLY A 330 25.02 -3.34 -9.25
CA GLY A 330 24.33 -4.22 -8.30
C GLY A 330 24.90 -4.18 -6.88
N VAL A 331 25.76 -3.22 -6.53
CA VAL A 331 26.26 -3.06 -5.17
C VAL A 331 25.19 -2.39 -4.33
N ASN A 332 24.73 -3.09 -3.28
CA ASN A 332 23.74 -2.59 -2.34
C ASN A 332 24.41 -1.66 -1.32
N LEU A 333 24.00 -0.38 -1.29
CA LEU A 333 24.59 0.66 -0.43
C LEU A 333 24.15 0.56 1.04
N LEU A 334 23.11 -0.23 1.33
CA LEU A 334 22.67 -0.56 2.69
C LEU A 334 23.18 -1.94 3.15
N SER A 335 24.15 -2.53 2.45
CA SER A 335 24.79 -3.76 2.89
C SER A 335 25.91 -3.45 3.87
N PRO A 336 25.82 -3.92 5.15
CA PRO A 336 26.84 -3.66 6.16
C PRO A 336 28.18 -4.33 5.85
N GLY A 337 28.18 -5.36 5.00
CA GLY A 337 29.37 -6.13 4.72
C GLY A 337 29.76 -7.08 5.87
N LYS A 338 31.03 -7.45 5.92
CA LYS A 338 31.56 -8.37 6.97
C LYS A 338 31.94 -7.64 8.26
N THR A 339 32.32 -6.38 8.15
CA THR A 339 32.76 -5.49 9.24
C THR A 339 31.95 -4.17 9.17
N PRO A 340 30.68 -4.15 9.67
CA PRO A 340 29.82 -2.97 9.58
C PRO A 340 30.44 -1.71 10.18
N TYR A 341 31.16 -1.83 11.28
CA TYR A 341 31.81 -0.70 11.97
C TYR A 341 32.88 -0.01 11.12
N GLU A 342 33.59 -0.77 10.27
CA GLU A 342 34.67 -0.25 9.39
C GLU A 342 34.12 0.23 8.04
N ASN A 343 32.85 -0.06 7.71
CA ASN A 343 32.25 0.30 6.44
C ASN A 343 31.65 1.72 6.50
N ALA A 344 32.50 2.72 6.36
CA ALA A 344 32.12 4.13 6.49
C ALA A 344 31.07 4.55 5.45
N GLN A 345 31.11 4.02 4.23
CA GLN A 345 30.08 4.28 3.21
C GLN A 345 28.71 3.75 3.63
N PHE A 346 28.65 2.50 4.09
CA PHE A 346 27.40 1.93 4.63
C PHE A 346 26.87 2.76 5.79
N LEU A 347 27.74 3.13 6.77
CA LEU A 347 27.34 3.91 7.93
C LEU A 347 26.81 5.30 7.53
N LEU A 348 27.38 5.94 6.52
CA LEU A 348 26.90 7.21 6.02
C LEU A 348 25.49 7.07 5.40
N PHE A 349 25.26 6.06 4.55
CA PHE A 349 23.94 5.81 3.96
C PHE A 349 22.91 5.42 5.03
N LEU A 350 23.29 4.61 6.01
CA LEU A 350 22.45 4.27 7.16
C LEU A 350 22.05 5.52 7.95
N CYS A 351 23.01 6.39 8.27
CA CYS A 351 22.77 7.66 8.94
C CYS A 351 21.88 8.60 8.12
N ALA A 352 22.04 8.62 6.79
CA ALA A 352 21.17 9.39 5.92
C ALA A 352 19.72 8.94 5.99
N VAL A 353 19.46 7.62 6.07
CA VAL A 353 18.11 7.08 6.26
C VAL A 353 17.58 7.41 7.66
N ILE A 354 18.37 7.26 8.71
CA ILE A 354 17.95 7.60 10.09
C ILE A 354 17.55 9.08 10.18
N LYS A 355 18.39 9.98 9.67
CA LYS A 355 18.08 11.41 9.60
C LYS A 355 16.83 11.70 8.80
N ALA A 356 16.69 11.09 7.62
CA ALA A 356 15.53 11.27 6.74
C ALA A 356 14.22 10.91 7.42
N VAL A 357 14.20 9.75 8.09
CA VAL A 357 13.02 9.25 8.79
C VAL A 357 12.66 10.11 10.01
N ASP A 358 13.66 10.61 10.74
CA ASP A 358 13.43 11.49 11.90
C ASP A 358 12.93 12.88 11.48
N ASP A 359 13.56 13.50 10.49
CA ASP A 359 13.19 14.84 10.04
C ASP A 359 11.82 14.90 9.32
N TYR A 360 11.47 13.81 8.62
CA TYR A 360 10.29 13.72 7.76
C TYR A 360 9.33 12.57 8.15
N GLN A 361 9.25 12.24 9.45
CA GLN A 361 8.32 11.24 9.98
C GLN A 361 6.86 11.56 9.64
N ASP A 362 6.51 12.85 9.54
CA ASP A 362 5.22 13.34 9.08
C ASP A 362 4.92 12.93 7.62
N LEU A 363 5.87 13.15 6.69
CA LEU A 363 5.70 12.73 5.30
C LEU A 363 5.55 11.21 5.15
N LEU A 364 6.29 10.42 5.95
CA LEU A 364 6.14 8.97 5.95
C LEU A 364 4.74 8.56 6.44
N ARG A 365 4.22 9.19 7.51
CA ARG A 365 2.85 8.94 7.98
C ARG A 365 1.81 9.37 6.95
N ILE A 366 1.96 10.55 6.33
CA ILE A 366 1.07 11.05 5.27
C ILE A 366 1.05 10.10 4.08
N SER A 367 2.18 9.51 3.73
CA SER A 367 2.31 8.61 2.57
C SER A 367 1.45 7.35 2.65
N VAL A 368 0.98 7.00 3.83
CA VAL A 368 0.16 5.82 4.14
C VAL A 368 -1.23 6.20 4.69
N ALA A 369 -1.60 7.47 4.60
CA ALA A 369 -2.85 8.00 5.13
C ALA A 369 -4.04 7.66 4.24
N THR A 370 -4.95 6.85 4.76
CA THR A 370 -6.26 6.52 4.18
C THR A 370 -7.24 6.18 5.30
N ALA A 371 -8.55 6.36 5.06
CA ALA A 371 -9.58 5.96 6.01
C ALA A 371 -9.47 4.48 6.43
N GLY A 372 -9.19 3.59 5.47
CA GLY A 372 -8.99 2.16 5.74
C GLY A 372 -7.79 1.90 6.65
N ASN A 373 -6.67 2.56 6.41
CA ASN A 373 -5.45 2.34 7.19
C ASN A 373 -5.52 2.97 8.59
N ASP A 374 -6.33 4.01 8.79
CA ASP A 374 -6.60 4.58 10.11
C ASP A 374 -7.29 3.56 11.04
N HIS A 375 -8.09 2.63 10.50
CA HIS A 375 -8.67 1.51 11.24
C HIS A 375 -7.66 0.40 11.58
N ARG A 376 -6.56 0.29 10.83
CA ARG A 376 -5.54 -0.75 11.00
C ARG A 376 -4.42 -0.31 11.94
N LEU A 377 -3.85 0.89 11.76
CA LEU A 377 -2.70 1.35 12.54
C LEU A 377 -3.01 1.42 14.04
N GLY A 378 -2.14 0.81 14.84
CA GLY A 378 -2.29 0.72 16.30
C GLY A 378 -3.34 -0.28 16.77
N ALA A 379 -3.93 -1.09 15.87
CA ALA A 379 -4.88 -2.14 16.20
C ALA A 379 -4.32 -3.52 15.85
N ASN A 380 -4.68 -4.57 16.59
CA ASN A 380 -4.41 -5.99 16.31
C ASN A 380 -3.11 -6.25 15.51
N GLU A 381 -1.96 -6.23 16.17
CA GLU A 381 -0.63 -6.51 15.61
C GLU A 381 -0.16 -5.56 14.47
N ALA A 382 -0.80 -4.40 14.29
CA ALA A 382 -0.33 -3.36 13.40
C ALA A 382 0.51 -2.31 14.17
N PRO A 383 1.57 -1.74 13.55
CA PRO A 383 2.37 -0.71 14.21
C PRO A 383 1.53 0.51 14.58
N PRO A 384 1.88 1.24 15.66
CA PRO A 384 1.21 2.51 15.99
C PRO A 384 1.46 3.56 14.89
N ALA A 385 0.70 4.65 14.94
CA ALA A 385 0.87 5.78 14.01
C ALA A 385 2.15 6.61 14.26
N ILE A 386 3.05 6.13 15.10
CA ILE A 386 4.35 6.74 15.43
C ILE A 386 5.41 6.06 14.57
N VAL A 387 6.17 6.85 13.81
CA VAL A 387 7.30 6.34 13.04
C VAL A 387 8.50 6.19 13.97
N SER A 388 9.07 4.99 14.05
CA SER A 388 10.32 4.70 14.77
C SER A 388 11.14 3.66 13.99
N ILE A 389 12.46 3.61 14.22
CA ILE A 389 13.38 2.72 13.50
C ILE A 389 13.87 1.63 14.43
N PHE A 390 13.77 0.37 13.98
CA PHE A 390 14.47 -0.76 14.58
C PHE A 390 15.76 -1.03 13.82
N LEU A 391 16.90 -1.08 14.54
CA LEU A 391 18.21 -1.40 13.97
C LEU A 391 18.75 -2.77 14.41
N GLY A 392 18.27 -3.27 15.53
CA GLY A 392 18.78 -4.46 16.19
C GLY A 392 20.04 -4.21 17.02
N ASP A 393 20.43 -5.24 17.80
CA ASP A 393 21.45 -5.10 18.85
C ASP A 393 22.83 -4.73 18.32
N GLU A 394 23.27 -5.35 17.21
CA GLU A 394 24.60 -5.13 16.64
C GLU A 394 24.78 -3.69 16.14
N LEU A 395 23.85 -3.20 15.30
CA LEU A 395 23.95 -1.84 14.78
C LEU A 395 23.73 -0.80 15.89
N ASN A 396 22.89 -1.08 16.87
CA ASN A 396 22.73 -0.19 18.02
C ASN A 396 24.02 -0.06 18.82
N ALA A 397 24.70 -1.17 19.11
CA ALA A 397 25.98 -1.15 19.79
C ALA A 397 27.08 -0.43 18.97
N ILE A 398 27.07 -0.56 17.64
CA ILE A 398 27.97 0.19 16.75
C ILE A 398 27.69 1.68 16.83
N MET A 399 26.40 2.09 16.80
CA MET A 399 26.02 3.50 16.91
C MET A 399 26.44 4.10 18.25
N GLU A 400 26.24 3.37 19.34
CA GLU A 400 26.67 3.78 20.69
C GLU A 400 28.21 3.93 20.78
N ALA A 401 28.96 3.00 20.20
CA ALA A 401 30.39 3.07 20.16
C ALA A 401 30.92 4.29 19.38
N ILE A 402 30.32 4.60 18.23
CA ILE A 402 30.65 5.78 17.42
C ILE A 402 30.28 7.07 18.15
N GLU A 403 29.09 7.14 18.77
CA GLU A 403 28.65 8.32 19.51
C GLU A 403 29.62 8.68 20.65
N ASN A 404 30.03 7.64 21.40
CA ASN A 404 30.87 7.79 22.59
C ASN A 404 32.38 7.75 22.30
N ASP A 405 32.76 7.63 21.03
CA ASP A 405 34.19 7.50 20.61
C ASP A 405 34.90 6.36 21.35
N THR A 406 34.23 5.21 21.43
CA THR A 406 34.75 4.01 22.12
C THR A 406 34.99 2.88 21.11
N PRO A 407 36.03 2.00 21.36
CA PRO A 407 36.24 0.87 20.49
C PRO A 407 35.04 -0.09 20.47
N TYR A 408 34.62 -0.48 19.27
CA TYR A 408 33.62 -1.54 19.10
C TYR A 408 34.27 -2.92 19.08
N ASN A 409 33.86 -3.80 19.97
CA ASN A 409 34.27 -5.20 19.99
C ASN A 409 33.15 -6.07 19.40
N ALA A 410 33.34 -6.57 18.20
CA ALA A 410 32.39 -7.43 17.54
C ALA A 410 32.11 -8.71 18.35
N ALA A 411 30.87 -8.95 18.71
CA ALA A 411 30.47 -10.24 19.24
C ALA A 411 30.60 -11.30 18.16
N GLY A 412 31.41 -12.34 18.42
CA GLY A 412 31.65 -13.40 17.43
C GLY A 412 30.31 -14.07 17.01
N LYS A 413 30.21 -14.39 15.71
CA LYS A 413 29.03 -15.07 15.16
C LYS A 413 28.77 -16.39 15.90
N GLN A 414 27.65 -16.48 16.61
CA GLN A 414 27.26 -17.67 17.34
C GLN A 414 26.70 -18.73 16.38
N LYS A 415 27.23 -19.96 16.49
CA LYS A 415 26.64 -21.11 15.79
C LYS A 415 25.51 -21.70 16.64
N MET A 416 24.33 -21.82 16.04
CA MET A 416 23.20 -22.48 16.66
C MET A 416 23.27 -23.98 16.38
N LYS A 417 23.20 -24.78 17.47
CA LYS A 417 23.07 -26.24 17.42
C LYS A 417 21.75 -26.61 18.10
N LEU A 418 20.87 -27.32 17.41
CA LEU A 418 19.57 -27.70 17.93
C LEU A 418 19.60 -28.95 18.85
N GLY A 419 20.80 -29.41 19.22
CA GLY A 419 20.97 -30.55 20.15
C GLY A 419 20.74 -31.94 19.55
N VAL A 420 20.48 -32.01 18.25
CA VAL A 420 20.30 -33.27 17.50
C VAL A 420 21.41 -33.38 16.45
N ASN A 421 22.19 -34.47 16.50
CA ASN A 421 23.39 -34.62 15.68
C ASN A 421 23.17 -34.66 14.17
N ILE A 422 21.99 -35.07 13.71
CA ILE A 422 21.66 -35.13 12.28
C ILE A 422 21.20 -33.77 11.72
N LEU A 423 20.87 -32.80 12.58
CA LEU A 423 20.47 -31.47 12.14
C LEU A 423 21.71 -30.60 11.89
N PRO A 424 21.77 -29.90 10.75
CA PRO A 424 22.88 -29.03 10.44
C PRO A 424 22.97 -27.88 11.45
N SER A 425 24.20 -27.53 11.85
CA SER A 425 24.44 -26.30 12.57
C SER A 425 24.47 -25.12 11.59
N PHE A 426 23.86 -23.99 11.96
CA PHE A 426 23.88 -22.78 11.16
C PHE A 426 24.29 -21.58 12.03
N THR A 427 24.73 -20.52 11.38
CA THR A 427 25.07 -19.28 12.06
C THR A 427 23.80 -18.55 12.42
N LYS A 428 23.64 -18.19 13.70
CA LYS A 428 22.53 -17.32 14.14
C LYS A 428 22.72 -15.93 13.54
N ASP A 429 21.64 -15.34 13.02
CA ASP A 429 21.64 -13.94 12.63
C ASP A 429 21.95 -13.06 13.84
N SER A 430 22.65 -11.94 13.62
CA SER A 430 23.06 -11.03 14.70
C SER A 430 21.89 -10.28 15.33
N THR A 431 20.77 -10.20 14.62
CA THR A 431 19.56 -9.49 15.07
C THR A 431 18.31 -10.34 14.81
N ASP A 432 17.32 -10.23 15.71
CA ASP A 432 15.98 -10.75 15.46
C ASP A 432 15.15 -9.70 14.70
N ARG A 433 14.06 -10.13 14.07
CA ARG A 433 13.10 -9.21 13.44
C ARG A 433 12.17 -8.65 14.52
N ASN A 434 12.11 -7.31 14.64
CA ASN A 434 11.10 -6.68 15.48
C ASN A 434 9.83 -6.43 14.66
N ARG A 435 8.86 -7.36 14.77
CA ARG A 435 7.57 -7.27 14.06
C ARG A 435 6.70 -6.09 14.51
N THR A 436 7.00 -5.48 15.64
CA THR A 436 6.24 -4.34 16.17
C THR A 436 6.76 -2.98 15.69
N SER A 437 7.93 -2.94 15.04
CA SER A 437 8.51 -1.71 14.52
C SER A 437 7.87 -1.31 13.20
N PRO A 438 7.47 -0.04 13.03
CA PRO A 438 6.94 0.47 11.77
C PRO A 438 7.99 0.61 10.66
N PHE A 439 9.27 0.73 11.01
CA PHE A 439 10.39 0.87 10.08
C PHE A 439 11.60 0.11 10.61
N ALA A 440 11.89 -1.06 10.02
CA ALA A 440 12.90 -1.99 10.55
C ALA A 440 14.03 -2.22 9.55
N PHE A 441 15.29 -2.17 10.03
CA PHE A 441 16.44 -2.63 9.25
C PHE A 441 16.53 -4.17 9.29
N THR A 442 16.55 -4.81 8.13
CA THR A 442 16.52 -6.27 8.00
C THR A 442 17.73 -6.78 7.18
N GLY A 443 18.93 -6.40 7.61
CA GLY A 443 20.21 -6.91 7.09
C GLY A 443 20.83 -6.12 5.94
N ASN A 444 20.07 -5.69 4.93
CA ASN A 444 20.55 -4.88 3.81
C ASN A 444 19.44 -4.02 3.17
N LYS A 445 18.34 -3.84 3.88
CA LYS A 445 17.16 -3.11 3.45
C LYS A 445 16.39 -2.61 4.67
N PHE A 446 15.51 -1.65 4.45
CA PHE A 446 14.51 -1.24 5.42
C PHE A 446 13.14 -1.77 5.02
N GLU A 447 12.39 -2.24 5.99
CA GLU A 447 11.04 -2.72 5.86
C GLU A 447 10.07 -1.69 6.47
N PHE A 448 9.34 -0.98 5.62
CA PHE A 448 8.33 -0.02 6.05
C PHE A 448 6.97 -0.71 6.11
N ARG A 449 6.43 -0.90 7.32
CA ARG A 449 5.28 -1.76 7.63
C ARG A 449 3.95 -1.02 7.77
N MET A 450 3.95 0.31 7.63
CA MET A 450 2.75 1.10 7.85
C MET A 450 1.81 1.15 6.64
N LEU A 451 2.21 0.69 5.46
CA LEU A 451 1.37 0.73 4.26
C LEU A 451 0.14 -0.16 4.42
N GLY A 452 -1.02 0.36 4.04
CA GLY A 452 -2.25 -0.42 3.94
C GLY A 452 -2.27 -1.34 2.73
N SER A 453 -3.03 -2.42 2.81
CA SER A 453 -3.14 -3.42 1.74
C SER A 453 -3.66 -2.85 0.42
N SER A 454 -4.60 -1.89 0.46
CA SER A 454 -5.15 -1.24 -0.75
C SER A 454 -4.25 -0.14 -1.31
N ASN A 455 -3.26 0.34 -0.55
CA ASN A 455 -2.45 1.48 -0.93
C ASN A 455 -1.54 1.17 -2.13
N SER A 456 -1.35 2.16 -3.02
CA SER A 456 -0.21 2.13 -3.94
C SER A 456 1.08 2.36 -3.15
N ILE A 457 2.10 1.55 -3.43
CA ILE A 457 3.42 1.74 -2.83
C ILE A 457 4.14 3.00 -3.34
N ALA A 458 3.64 3.65 -4.40
CA ALA A 458 4.23 4.86 -4.96
C ALA A 458 4.40 5.96 -3.90
N CYS A 459 3.34 6.28 -3.14
CA CYS A 459 3.37 7.39 -2.19
C CYS A 459 4.46 7.22 -1.12
N ALA A 460 4.55 6.03 -0.51
CA ALA A 460 5.57 5.72 0.49
C ALA A 460 6.99 5.84 -0.08
N ASN A 461 7.20 5.30 -1.29
CA ASN A 461 8.51 5.36 -1.94
C ASN A 461 8.88 6.76 -2.41
N ILE A 462 7.92 7.60 -2.86
CA ILE A 462 8.16 9.01 -3.18
C ILE A 462 8.71 9.75 -1.96
N MET A 463 8.01 9.64 -0.82
CA MET A 463 8.41 10.38 0.38
C MET A 463 9.72 9.86 0.97
N LEU A 464 9.93 8.55 0.99
CA LEU A 464 11.18 7.96 1.47
C LEU A 464 12.36 8.34 0.57
N ASN A 465 12.23 8.22 -0.74
CA ASN A 465 13.28 8.62 -1.68
C ASN A 465 13.62 10.12 -1.55
N ALA A 466 12.59 10.98 -1.41
CA ALA A 466 12.74 12.42 -1.26
C ALA A 466 13.50 12.79 0.01
N ALA A 467 13.08 12.24 1.14
CA ALA A 467 13.68 12.50 2.44
C ALA A 467 15.15 12.02 2.50
N VAL A 468 15.43 10.84 1.94
CA VAL A 468 16.81 10.32 1.85
C VAL A 468 17.66 11.16 0.89
N ALA A 469 17.10 11.59 -0.25
CA ALA A 469 17.79 12.50 -1.17
C ALA A 469 18.16 13.82 -0.49
N GLU A 470 17.29 14.39 0.35
CA GLU A 470 17.59 15.60 1.11
C GLU A 470 18.72 15.40 2.14
N SER A 471 18.68 14.29 2.88
CA SER A 471 19.76 13.96 3.82
C SER A 471 21.10 13.79 3.12
N LEU A 472 21.14 13.09 1.99
CA LEU A 472 22.33 12.92 1.17
C LEU A 472 22.80 14.24 0.56
N ARG A 473 21.89 15.14 0.16
CA ARG A 473 22.25 16.48 -0.30
C ARG A 473 23.00 17.27 0.79
N ILE A 474 22.43 17.31 1.99
CA ILE A 474 23.04 18.02 3.13
C ILE A 474 24.43 17.45 3.42
N TYR A 475 24.58 16.13 3.36
CA TYR A 475 25.86 15.50 3.57
C TYR A 475 26.87 15.81 2.45
N ALA A 476 26.45 15.72 1.19
CA ALA A 476 27.30 16.04 0.05
C ALA A 476 27.76 17.51 0.09
N ASP A 477 26.84 18.45 0.31
CA ASP A 477 27.17 19.89 0.41
C ASP A 477 28.23 20.19 1.46
N ARG A 478 28.24 19.45 2.59
CA ARG A 478 29.23 19.59 3.63
C ARG A 478 30.55 18.90 3.31
N LEU A 479 30.49 17.68 2.79
CA LEU A 479 31.68 16.85 2.55
C LEU A 479 32.47 17.30 1.31
N GLU A 480 31.84 17.83 0.27
CA GLU A 480 32.50 18.36 -0.93
C GLU A 480 33.40 19.58 -0.62
N HIS A 481 33.15 20.27 0.49
CA HIS A 481 33.91 21.46 0.91
C HIS A 481 34.83 21.19 2.12
N ALA A 482 34.95 19.93 2.56
CA ALA A 482 35.80 19.58 3.71
C ALA A 482 37.27 19.58 3.32
N GLU A 483 38.11 20.18 4.16
CA GLU A 483 39.58 20.16 3.99
C GLU A 483 40.15 18.74 4.24
N ASP A 484 39.56 18.02 5.21
CA ASP A 484 39.85 16.62 5.53
C ASP A 484 38.55 15.80 5.47
N PHE A 485 38.42 15.01 4.41
CA PHE A 485 37.22 14.21 4.15
C PHE A 485 36.97 13.17 5.25
N GLU A 486 38.01 12.46 5.72
CA GLU A 486 37.84 11.39 6.69
C GLU A 486 37.36 11.92 8.04
N SER A 487 38.00 12.99 8.53
CA SER A 487 37.57 13.65 9.77
C SER A 487 36.19 14.25 9.68
N ALA A 488 35.84 14.87 8.55
CA ALA A 488 34.51 15.45 8.34
C ALA A 488 33.43 14.37 8.25
N LEU A 489 33.74 13.24 7.61
CA LEU A 489 32.83 12.08 7.51
C LEU A 489 32.57 11.46 8.88
N HIS A 490 33.63 11.23 9.68
CA HIS A 490 33.48 10.67 11.02
C HIS A 490 32.64 11.59 11.92
N GLU A 491 32.94 12.88 11.94
CA GLU A 491 32.15 13.85 12.72
C GLU A 491 30.70 13.98 12.22
N MET A 492 30.46 13.85 10.93
CA MET A 492 29.11 13.86 10.37
C MET A 492 28.30 12.65 10.85
N ILE A 493 28.86 11.45 10.75
CA ILE A 493 28.21 10.22 11.22
C ILE A 493 27.91 10.34 12.72
N ARG A 494 28.90 10.74 13.53
CA ARG A 494 28.76 10.92 14.98
C ARG A 494 27.67 11.96 15.35
N THR A 495 27.69 13.09 14.68
CA THR A 495 26.70 14.17 14.92
C THR A 495 25.30 13.68 14.53
N THR A 496 25.16 13.02 13.39
CA THR A 496 23.84 12.46 12.97
C THR A 496 23.29 11.47 13.97
N ILE A 497 24.11 10.55 14.46
CA ILE A 497 23.69 9.57 15.46
C ILE A 497 23.18 10.30 16.71
N ARG A 498 23.96 11.23 17.25
CA ARG A 498 23.60 11.98 18.45
C ARG A 498 22.29 12.76 18.29
N ASP A 499 22.11 13.44 17.17
CA ASP A 499 20.99 14.36 16.95
C ASP A 499 19.69 13.63 16.58
N HIS A 500 19.78 12.41 15.97
CA HIS A 500 18.64 11.66 15.46
C HIS A 500 18.38 10.31 16.16
N LYS A 501 19.15 9.94 17.20
CA LYS A 501 18.92 8.68 17.93
C LYS A 501 17.54 8.56 18.59
N ARG A 502 16.83 9.67 18.77
CA ARG A 502 15.49 9.68 19.35
C ARG A 502 14.49 8.82 18.57
N ILE A 503 14.69 8.66 17.24
CA ILE A 503 13.81 7.85 16.37
C ILE A 503 14.10 6.34 16.48
N ILE A 504 15.28 5.94 17.03
CA ILE A 504 15.69 4.56 17.14
C ILE A 504 15.02 3.91 18.35
N PHE A 505 14.27 2.83 18.13
CA PHE A 505 13.60 2.08 19.18
C PHE A 505 13.65 0.57 18.87
N ASN A 506 14.32 -0.18 19.75
CA ASN A 506 14.50 -1.63 19.61
C ASN A 506 13.54 -2.44 20.51
N GLY A 507 12.62 -1.76 21.21
CA GLY A 507 11.66 -2.38 22.12
C GLY A 507 10.36 -2.81 21.46
N ASN A 508 9.36 -3.14 22.29
CA ASN A 508 8.03 -3.53 21.84
C ASN A 508 7.18 -2.30 21.49
N GLY A 509 6.95 -2.05 20.21
CA GLY A 509 6.15 -0.93 19.70
C GLY A 509 4.64 -1.03 19.99
N TYR A 510 4.14 -2.19 20.46
CA TYR A 510 2.74 -2.39 20.86
C TYR A 510 2.48 -2.03 22.33
N ASP A 511 3.52 -1.77 23.11
CA ASP A 511 3.37 -1.40 24.51
C ASP A 511 2.76 0.02 24.63
N GLU A 512 1.73 0.16 25.45
CA GLU A 512 1.08 1.48 25.69
C GLU A 512 2.07 2.51 26.27
N THR A 513 3.05 2.06 27.06
CA THR A 513 4.10 2.91 27.62
C THR A 513 4.99 3.50 26.54
N TRP A 514 5.14 2.82 25.38
CA TRP A 514 5.88 3.33 24.24
C TRP A 514 5.26 4.61 23.65
N VAL A 515 3.94 4.66 23.52
CA VAL A 515 3.25 5.84 23.00
C VAL A 515 3.60 7.08 23.83
N GLN A 516 3.53 6.92 25.17
CA GLN A 516 3.88 8.00 26.10
C GLN A 516 5.37 8.38 26.00
N GLU A 517 6.28 7.41 26.00
CA GLU A 517 7.70 7.66 25.85
C GLU A 517 8.03 8.37 24.54
N ALA A 518 7.47 7.89 23.44
CA ALA A 518 7.72 8.45 22.10
C ALA A 518 7.28 9.90 21.99
N THR A 519 6.07 10.23 22.47
CA THR A 519 5.52 11.58 22.35
C THR A 519 6.06 12.56 23.40
N GLU A 520 6.07 12.18 24.68
CA GLU A 520 6.40 13.10 25.78
C GLU A 520 7.91 13.23 26.02
N LYS A 521 8.70 12.14 25.87
CA LYS A 521 10.14 12.15 26.14
C LYS A 521 10.99 12.34 24.89
N ARG A 522 10.59 11.70 23.78
CA ARG A 522 11.37 11.74 22.56
C ARG A 522 10.89 12.79 21.56
N GLY A 523 9.67 13.35 21.73
CA GLY A 523 9.09 14.36 20.86
C GLY A 523 8.80 13.82 19.45
N LEU A 524 8.45 12.54 19.33
CA LEU A 524 8.03 11.92 18.07
C LEU A 524 6.56 12.24 17.78
N LEU A 525 6.21 12.32 16.49
CA LEU A 525 4.85 12.64 16.05
C LEU A 525 3.94 11.42 16.19
N ASN A 526 2.69 11.66 16.59
CA ASN A 526 1.64 10.64 16.68
C ASN A 526 0.36 11.14 15.98
N TYR A 527 0.39 11.18 14.66
CA TYR A 527 -0.79 11.55 13.86
C TYR A 527 -1.66 10.29 13.64
N ARG A 528 -2.68 10.13 14.46
CA ARG A 528 -3.48 8.89 14.50
C ARG A 528 -4.37 8.71 13.28
N THR A 529 -4.88 9.81 12.70
CA THR A 529 -5.83 9.78 11.60
C THR A 529 -5.30 10.50 10.37
N THR A 530 -5.93 10.22 9.25
CA THR A 530 -5.70 10.90 7.97
C THR A 530 -5.98 12.40 8.09
N ALA A 531 -7.07 12.77 8.77
CA ALA A 531 -7.42 14.16 9.04
C ALA A 531 -6.36 14.90 9.87
N ASP A 532 -5.67 14.19 10.78
CA ASP A 532 -4.59 14.79 11.59
C ASP A 532 -3.33 15.03 10.78
N CYS A 533 -2.94 14.10 9.91
CA CYS A 533 -1.61 14.17 9.28
C CYS A 533 -1.58 14.89 7.93
N VAL A 534 -2.60 14.76 7.09
CA VAL A 534 -2.56 15.24 5.70
C VAL A 534 -2.36 16.75 5.57
N PRO A 535 -2.94 17.63 6.42
CA PRO A 535 -2.67 19.07 6.36
C PRO A 535 -1.19 19.43 6.48
N HIS A 536 -0.39 18.64 7.21
CA HIS A 536 1.05 18.83 7.37
C HIS A 536 1.88 18.58 6.10
N LEU A 537 1.27 18.05 5.03
CA LEU A 537 1.92 18.01 3.71
C LEU A 537 2.33 19.41 3.24
N LEU A 538 1.60 20.44 3.67
CA LEU A 538 1.83 21.83 3.30
C LEU A 538 2.71 22.60 4.30
N ASP A 539 3.27 21.94 5.31
CA ASP A 539 4.22 22.55 6.21
C ASP A 539 5.45 23.04 5.43
N LYS A 540 5.95 24.20 5.81
CA LYS A 540 7.03 24.90 5.10
C LYS A 540 8.23 24.00 4.79
N LYS A 541 8.69 23.19 5.77
CA LYS A 541 9.84 22.27 5.59
C LYS A 541 9.59 21.24 4.49
N ASN A 542 8.35 20.73 4.39
CA ASN A 542 7.96 19.71 3.43
C ASN A 542 7.85 20.29 2.02
N VAL A 543 7.20 21.46 1.90
CA VAL A 543 7.09 22.19 0.64
C VAL A 543 8.47 22.55 0.09
N GLU A 544 9.34 23.14 0.94
CA GLU A 544 10.70 23.54 0.55
C GLU A 544 11.51 22.35 0.05
N MET A 545 11.50 21.21 0.75
CA MET A 545 12.25 20.02 0.37
C MET A 545 11.73 19.41 -0.94
N LEU A 546 10.42 19.21 -1.05
CA LEU A 546 9.81 18.55 -2.20
C LEU A 546 9.91 19.41 -3.48
N THR A 547 9.84 20.74 -3.35
CA THR A 547 10.01 21.66 -4.48
C THR A 547 11.48 21.84 -4.87
N TYR A 548 12.40 21.88 -3.90
CA TYR A 548 13.84 21.94 -4.16
C TYR A 548 14.29 20.77 -5.03
N HIS A 549 13.87 19.57 -4.69
CA HIS A 549 14.18 18.34 -5.45
C HIS A 549 13.34 18.18 -6.73
N LYS A 550 12.44 19.12 -7.02
CA LYS A 550 11.53 19.13 -8.19
C LYS A 550 10.65 17.86 -8.25
N ILE A 551 10.30 17.32 -7.11
CA ILE A 551 9.40 16.16 -7.02
C ILE A 551 7.97 16.60 -7.24
N TYR A 552 7.60 17.71 -6.58
CA TYR A 552 6.32 18.37 -6.73
C TYR A 552 6.51 19.89 -6.89
N THR A 553 5.58 20.53 -7.59
CA THR A 553 5.33 21.95 -7.48
C THR A 553 4.47 22.23 -6.23
N GLU A 554 4.45 23.46 -5.75
CA GLU A 554 3.58 23.84 -4.63
C GLU A 554 2.10 23.63 -4.98
N ALA A 555 1.70 23.91 -6.23
CA ALA A 555 0.35 23.66 -6.72
C ALA A 555 -0.01 22.16 -6.68
N GLU A 556 0.90 21.28 -7.12
CA GLU A 556 0.71 19.84 -7.03
C GLU A 556 0.58 19.35 -5.59
N LEU A 557 1.31 19.94 -4.62
CA LEU A 557 1.20 19.58 -3.20
C LEU A 557 -0.16 19.99 -2.61
N ARG A 558 -0.62 21.21 -2.90
CA ARG A 558 -1.96 21.69 -2.47
C ARG A 558 -3.07 20.79 -3.01
N SER A 559 -2.99 20.48 -4.30
CA SER A 559 -3.94 19.56 -4.94
C SER A 559 -3.97 18.19 -4.27
N ARG A 560 -2.83 17.61 -3.95
CA ARG A 560 -2.76 16.29 -3.31
C ARG A 560 -3.28 16.29 -1.88
N CYS A 561 -3.02 17.34 -1.13
CA CYS A 561 -3.61 17.53 0.20
C CYS A 561 -5.13 17.52 0.11
N GLU A 562 -5.70 18.33 -0.78
CA GLU A 562 -7.13 18.43 -1.00
C GLU A 562 -7.75 17.11 -1.47
N ILE A 563 -7.18 16.46 -2.49
CA ILE A 563 -7.69 15.17 -3.00
C ILE A 563 -7.63 14.07 -1.93
N THR A 564 -6.59 14.06 -1.09
CA THR A 564 -6.45 13.02 -0.06
C THR A 564 -7.50 13.19 1.03
N LEU A 565 -7.77 14.44 1.46
CA LEU A 565 -8.84 14.74 2.42
C LEU A 565 -10.22 14.49 1.82
N ASP A 566 -10.47 14.90 0.57
CA ASP A 566 -11.74 14.64 -0.13
C ASP A 566 -12.03 13.14 -0.25
N ASN A 567 -11.02 12.32 -0.59
CA ASN A 567 -11.15 10.88 -0.59
C ASN A 567 -11.44 10.29 0.78
N TYR A 568 -10.79 10.80 1.82
CA TYR A 568 -11.08 10.40 3.21
C TYR A 568 -12.51 10.70 3.59
N CYS A 569 -12.99 11.93 3.34
CA CYS A 569 -14.35 12.34 3.65
C CYS A 569 -15.38 11.50 2.89
N LYS A 570 -15.24 11.37 1.58
CA LYS A 570 -16.14 10.55 0.75
C LYS A 570 -16.20 9.10 1.18
N THR A 571 -15.05 8.51 1.52
CA THR A 571 -15.00 7.11 1.98
C THR A 571 -15.82 6.93 3.26
N VAL A 572 -15.60 7.78 4.27
CA VAL A 572 -16.30 7.67 5.56
C VAL A 572 -17.79 8.01 5.41
N LEU A 573 -18.15 9.00 4.57
CA LEU A 573 -19.56 9.32 4.27
C LEU A 573 -20.27 8.16 3.58
N ILE A 574 -19.64 7.46 2.62
CA ILE A 574 -20.18 6.25 2.00
C ILE A 574 -20.42 5.16 3.06
N GLU A 575 -19.47 4.95 3.96
CA GLU A 575 -19.62 4.00 5.07
C GLU A 575 -20.78 4.38 5.98
N ALA A 576 -20.87 5.65 6.39
CA ALA A 576 -21.95 6.14 7.27
C ALA A 576 -23.33 5.99 6.62
N ASN A 577 -23.49 6.39 5.36
CA ASN A 577 -24.73 6.23 4.60
C ASN A 577 -25.12 4.75 4.43
N THR A 578 -24.12 3.87 4.23
CA THR A 578 -24.34 2.42 4.16
C THR A 578 -24.84 1.88 5.51
N MET A 579 -24.26 2.35 6.63
CA MET A 579 -24.71 1.97 7.98
C MET A 579 -26.16 2.39 8.22
N VAL A 580 -26.55 3.62 7.87
CA VAL A 580 -27.92 4.11 7.98
C VAL A 580 -28.86 3.21 7.18
N THR A 581 -28.51 2.91 5.93
CA THR A 581 -29.34 2.05 5.06
C THR A 581 -29.51 0.65 5.63
N MET A 582 -28.43 0.00 6.04
CA MET A 582 -28.47 -1.35 6.61
C MET A 582 -29.21 -1.39 7.95
N ALA A 583 -28.99 -0.42 8.82
CA ALA A 583 -29.69 -0.36 10.11
C ALA A 583 -31.20 -0.20 9.95
N ARG A 584 -31.61 0.73 9.08
CA ARG A 584 -33.04 1.08 8.87
C ARG A 584 -33.80 0.04 8.04
N CYS A 585 -33.18 -0.47 6.97
CA CYS A 585 -33.87 -1.31 6.00
C CYS A 585 -33.69 -2.81 6.21
N GLU A 586 -32.66 -3.23 6.95
CA GLU A 586 -32.31 -4.64 7.11
C GLU A 586 -32.33 -5.04 8.60
N ILE A 587 -31.51 -4.39 9.46
CA ILE A 587 -31.30 -4.86 10.84
C ILE A 587 -32.53 -4.63 11.71
N ALA A 588 -33.05 -3.39 11.78
CA ALA A 588 -34.21 -3.10 12.63
C ALA A 588 -35.44 -3.91 12.22
N PRO A 589 -35.81 -4.03 10.94
CA PRO A 589 -36.93 -4.89 10.52
C PRO A 589 -36.70 -6.38 10.87
N ALA A 590 -35.48 -6.90 10.78
CA ALA A 590 -35.19 -8.28 11.13
C ALA A 590 -35.32 -8.54 12.63
N VAL A 591 -34.87 -7.61 13.47
CA VAL A 591 -35.04 -7.67 14.93
C VAL A 591 -36.52 -7.62 15.31
N GLU A 592 -37.30 -6.70 14.69
CA GLU A 592 -38.76 -6.58 14.91
C GLU A 592 -39.51 -7.85 14.49
N ALA A 593 -39.13 -8.48 13.37
CA ALA A 593 -39.69 -9.77 12.96
C ALA A 593 -39.46 -10.86 14.01
N TYR A 594 -38.30 -10.88 14.65
CA TYR A 594 -38.01 -11.83 15.73
C TYR A 594 -38.74 -11.47 17.02
N ILE A 595 -38.87 -10.19 17.37
CA ILE A 595 -39.68 -9.70 18.48
C ILE A 595 -41.14 -10.17 18.33
N LYS A 596 -41.71 -10.04 17.14
CA LYS A 596 -43.05 -10.53 16.83
C LYS A 596 -43.18 -12.04 17.09
N ASP A 597 -42.28 -12.87 16.57
CA ASP A 597 -42.29 -14.34 16.77
C ASP A 597 -42.21 -14.72 18.24
N LEU A 598 -41.33 -14.04 19.00
CA LEU A 598 -41.23 -14.24 20.46
C LEU A 598 -42.50 -13.88 21.23
N ALA A 599 -43.14 -12.73 20.83
CA ALA A 599 -44.39 -12.28 21.44
C ALA A 599 -45.54 -13.25 21.13
N GLU A 600 -45.68 -13.70 19.88
CA GLU A 600 -46.63 -14.71 19.46
C GLU A 600 -46.41 -16.04 20.22
N THR A 601 -45.17 -16.48 20.35
CA THR A 601 -44.82 -17.69 21.10
C THR A 601 -45.21 -17.57 22.60
N ALA A 602 -44.91 -16.45 23.24
CA ALA A 602 -45.26 -16.21 24.64
C ALA A 602 -46.76 -16.19 24.84
N PHE A 603 -47.51 -15.51 23.91
CA PHE A 603 -48.96 -15.47 23.92
C PHE A 603 -49.59 -16.86 23.75
N LEU A 604 -49.15 -17.64 22.77
CA LEU A 604 -49.66 -18.99 22.53
C LEU A 604 -49.37 -19.93 23.69
N LYS A 605 -48.20 -19.90 24.31
CA LYS A 605 -47.90 -20.68 25.51
C LYS A 605 -48.87 -20.40 26.64
N LYS A 606 -49.14 -19.15 26.94
CA LYS A 606 -50.07 -18.68 27.98
C LYS A 606 -51.51 -19.03 27.67
N SER A 607 -51.92 -18.97 26.39
CA SER A 607 -53.30 -19.33 25.98
C SER A 607 -53.59 -20.84 26.11
N VAL A 608 -52.57 -21.69 26.05
CA VAL A 608 -52.73 -23.13 26.22
C VAL A 608 -52.75 -23.52 27.73
N MET A 609 -51.87 -22.92 28.55
CA MET A 609 -51.74 -23.19 29.95
C MET A 609 -51.04 -22.06 30.67
N ASP A 610 -51.66 -21.45 31.66
CA ASP A 610 -51.14 -20.26 32.36
C ASP A 610 -49.82 -20.53 33.11
N GLU A 611 -49.60 -21.78 33.56
CA GLU A 611 -48.40 -22.17 34.29
C GLU A 611 -47.15 -22.37 33.41
N ILE A 612 -47.32 -22.40 32.05
CA ILE A 612 -46.18 -22.52 31.13
C ILE A 612 -45.26 -21.30 31.26
N GLY A 613 -43.98 -21.54 31.62
CA GLY A 613 -42.97 -20.50 31.77
C GLY A 613 -42.66 -19.77 30.47
N CYS A 614 -42.65 -18.44 30.51
CA CYS A 614 -42.26 -17.56 29.36
C CYS A 614 -41.09 -16.66 29.73
N THR A 615 -40.25 -17.09 30.67
CA THR A 615 -39.10 -16.29 31.17
C THR A 615 -38.09 -15.99 30.04
N TYR A 616 -37.86 -16.96 29.19
CA TYR A 616 -36.95 -16.82 28.02
C TYR A 616 -37.46 -15.73 27.05
N GLU A 617 -38.69 -15.88 26.59
CA GLU A 617 -39.31 -14.95 25.66
C GLU A 617 -39.39 -13.56 26.26
N SER A 618 -39.86 -13.42 27.48
CA SER A 618 -40.03 -12.13 28.17
C SER A 618 -38.70 -11.41 28.36
N LYS A 619 -37.62 -12.15 28.65
CA LYS A 619 -36.28 -11.58 28.77
C LYS A 619 -35.74 -11.05 27.43
N LEU A 620 -35.91 -11.81 26.35
CA LEU A 620 -35.48 -11.38 24.99
C LEU A 620 -36.34 -10.23 24.50
N LEU A 621 -37.66 -10.28 24.62
CA LEU A 621 -38.57 -9.21 24.25
C LEU A 621 -38.14 -7.87 24.83
N LYS A 622 -37.92 -7.83 26.17
CA LYS A 622 -37.47 -6.61 26.83
C LYS A 622 -36.14 -6.08 26.29
N LYS A 623 -35.15 -6.97 26.09
CA LYS A 623 -33.83 -6.58 25.63
C LYS A 623 -33.86 -6.10 24.17
N LEU A 624 -34.49 -6.85 23.28
CA LEU A 624 -34.56 -6.53 21.87
C LEU A 624 -35.37 -5.26 21.60
N SER A 625 -36.51 -5.02 22.32
CA SER A 625 -37.27 -3.78 22.19
C SER A 625 -36.43 -2.54 22.56
N VAL A 626 -35.66 -2.61 23.66
CA VAL A 626 -34.74 -1.51 24.03
C VAL A 626 -33.66 -1.31 22.98
N LEU A 627 -33.14 -2.40 22.42
CA LEU A 627 -32.12 -2.31 21.37
C LEU A 627 -32.66 -1.73 20.07
N THR A 628 -33.88 -2.07 19.68
CA THR A 628 -34.51 -1.48 18.47
C THR A 628 -34.69 0.02 18.62
N GLU A 629 -35.14 0.50 19.78
CA GLU A 629 -35.25 1.95 20.06
C GLU A 629 -33.85 2.62 20.03
N ARG A 630 -32.84 1.95 20.61
CA ARG A 630 -31.46 2.45 20.58
C ARG A 630 -30.88 2.50 19.19
N ILE A 631 -31.15 1.49 18.33
CA ILE A 631 -30.74 1.45 16.93
C ILE A 631 -31.39 2.61 16.17
N SER A 632 -32.72 2.81 16.33
CA SER A 632 -33.45 3.92 15.68
C SER A 632 -32.85 5.27 16.06
N PHE A 633 -32.70 5.52 17.38
CA PHE A 633 -32.11 6.78 17.87
C PHE A 633 -30.68 7.01 17.37
N ALA A 634 -29.82 5.97 17.40
CA ALA A 634 -28.43 6.08 16.92
C ALA A 634 -28.38 6.31 15.41
N THR A 635 -29.32 5.73 14.64
CA THR A 635 -29.42 5.95 13.20
C THR A 635 -29.76 7.42 12.90
N ASP A 636 -30.76 7.98 13.60
CA ASP A 636 -31.15 9.40 13.40
C ASP A 636 -30.00 10.33 13.77
N LYS A 637 -29.25 10.04 14.86
CA LYS A 637 -28.06 10.81 15.25
C LYS A 637 -26.91 10.69 14.27
N LEU A 638 -26.77 9.58 13.60
CA LEU A 638 -25.78 9.41 12.53
C LEU A 638 -26.17 10.23 11.29
N GLU A 639 -27.45 10.26 10.91
CA GLU A 639 -27.93 11.13 9.81
C GLU A 639 -27.71 12.61 10.12
N ASP A 640 -28.05 13.08 11.35
CA ASP A 640 -27.76 14.44 11.77
C ASP A 640 -26.26 14.79 11.61
N ALA A 641 -25.37 13.84 11.97
CA ALA A 641 -23.93 14.03 11.89
C ALA A 641 -23.41 14.03 10.44
N ILE A 642 -24.02 13.22 9.53
CA ILE A 642 -23.69 13.25 8.09
C ILE A 642 -23.98 14.63 7.52
N VAL A 643 -25.20 15.15 7.74
CA VAL A 643 -25.61 16.48 7.26
C VAL A 643 -24.67 17.56 7.78
N ALA A 644 -24.37 17.54 9.09
CA ALA A 644 -23.47 18.51 9.70
C ALA A 644 -22.04 18.46 9.13
N ALA A 645 -21.55 17.29 8.76
CA ALA A 645 -20.23 17.16 8.12
C ALA A 645 -20.22 17.74 6.70
N GLU A 646 -21.26 17.45 5.90
CA GLU A 646 -21.41 17.93 4.52
C GLU A 646 -21.65 19.45 4.42
N GLU A 647 -22.13 20.10 5.49
CA GLU A 647 -22.33 21.55 5.58
C GLU A 647 -21.04 22.34 5.95
N SER A 648 -19.90 21.67 6.12
CA SER A 648 -18.62 22.29 6.46
C SER A 648 -18.14 23.26 5.36
N GLU A 649 -17.51 24.37 5.75
CA GLU A 649 -17.06 25.43 4.82
C GLU A 649 -15.82 25.00 3.99
N SER A 650 -15.04 24.06 4.49
CA SER A 650 -13.80 23.59 3.83
C SER A 650 -13.57 22.09 4.04
N ILE A 651 -12.81 21.49 3.13
CA ILE A 651 -12.47 20.05 3.21
C ILE A 651 -11.69 19.71 4.50
N VAL A 652 -10.92 20.66 5.04
CA VAL A 652 -10.19 20.47 6.29
C VAL A 652 -11.16 20.41 7.46
N GLU A 653 -12.16 21.30 7.49
CA GLU A 653 -13.21 21.32 8.52
C GLU A 653 -14.09 20.09 8.42
N GLU A 654 -14.50 19.70 7.21
CA GLU A 654 -15.27 18.46 6.97
C GLU A 654 -14.51 17.24 7.49
N SER A 655 -13.22 17.10 7.16
CA SER A 655 -12.40 16.00 7.65
C SER A 655 -12.27 15.95 9.17
N ALA A 656 -12.19 17.12 9.82
CA ALA A 656 -12.19 17.24 11.27
C ALA A 656 -13.55 16.87 11.90
N ALA A 657 -14.65 17.33 11.32
CA ALA A 657 -16.00 16.97 11.77
C ALA A 657 -16.25 15.45 11.66
N ILE A 658 -15.80 14.84 10.56
CA ILE A 658 -15.85 13.39 10.37
C ILE A 658 -15.06 12.66 11.46
N ARG A 659 -13.80 13.05 11.71
CA ARG A 659 -12.95 12.46 12.73
C ARG A 659 -13.56 12.58 14.13
N ASP A 660 -14.02 13.77 14.50
CA ASP A 660 -14.37 14.10 15.88
C ASP A 660 -15.82 13.68 16.26
N VAL A 661 -16.73 13.70 15.28
CA VAL A 661 -18.16 13.47 15.50
C VAL A 661 -18.69 12.27 14.77
N LEU A 662 -18.57 12.22 13.43
CA LEU A 662 -19.24 11.22 12.59
C LEU A 662 -18.78 9.80 12.92
N ILE A 663 -17.47 9.54 13.03
CA ILE A 663 -16.91 8.22 13.34
C ILE A 663 -17.41 7.74 14.72
N ASN A 664 -17.54 8.63 15.69
CA ASN A 664 -18.09 8.28 17.00
C ASN A 664 -19.55 7.83 16.91
N LYS A 665 -20.37 8.52 16.08
CA LYS A 665 -21.79 8.14 15.87
C LYS A 665 -21.92 6.83 15.11
N MET A 666 -21.05 6.55 14.15
CA MET A 666 -20.96 5.24 13.51
C MET A 666 -20.66 4.14 14.55
N GLY A 667 -19.74 4.40 15.48
CA GLY A 667 -19.42 3.48 16.59
C GLY A 667 -20.61 3.21 17.51
N GLU A 668 -21.35 4.25 17.89
CA GLU A 668 -22.56 4.12 18.73
C GLU A 668 -23.63 3.24 18.05
N LEU A 669 -23.90 3.46 16.77
CA LEU A 669 -24.84 2.65 15.98
C LEU A 669 -24.35 1.20 15.85
N ARG A 670 -23.06 1.01 15.54
CA ARG A 670 -22.47 -0.34 15.45
C ARG A 670 -22.65 -1.14 16.73
N VAL A 671 -22.35 -0.56 17.89
CA VAL A 671 -22.49 -1.25 19.19
C VAL A 671 -23.94 -1.70 19.40
N ALA A 672 -24.94 -0.87 19.09
CA ALA A 672 -26.34 -1.24 19.26
C ALA A 672 -26.75 -2.40 18.32
N CYS A 673 -26.31 -2.37 17.07
CA CYS A 673 -26.60 -3.41 16.07
C CYS A 673 -25.87 -4.73 16.39
N ASP A 674 -24.61 -4.66 16.81
CA ASP A 674 -23.81 -5.84 17.16
C ASP A 674 -24.39 -6.52 18.43
N GLU A 675 -24.87 -5.77 19.42
CA GLU A 675 -25.62 -6.33 20.57
C GLU A 675 -26.90 -7.05 20.13
N ALA A 676 -27.62 -6.49 19.14
CA ALA A 676 -28.84 -7.11 18.59
C ALA A 676 -28.54 -8.40 17.82
N GLU A 677 -27.40 -8.45 17.07
CA GLU A 677 -26.96 -9.66 16.36
C GLU A 677 -26.82 -10.86 17.30
N VAL A 678 -26.20 -10.66 18.47
CA VAL A 678 -26.00 -11.74 19.46
C VAL A 678 -27.30 -12.32 19.99
N LEU A 679 -28.34 -11.50 20.09
CA LEU A 679 -29.63 -11.89 20.69
C LEU A 679 -30.66 -12.35 19.66
N THR A 680 -30.49 -11.98 18.39
CA THR A 680 -31.43 -12.31 17.31
C THR A 680 -31.13 -13.71 16.77
N ALA A 681 -32.17 -14.54 16.63
CA ALA A 681 -31.99 -15.88 16.08
C ALA A 681 -31.47 -15.83 14.64
N LYS A 682 -30.49 -16.67 14.30
CA LYS A 682 -29.78 -16.67 13.02
C LYS A 682 -30.72 -16.65 11.78
N LYS A 683 -31.89 -17.31 11.86
CA LYS A 683 -32.88 -17.34 10.74
C LYS A 683 -33.47 -15.95 10.41
N TYR A 684 -33.41 -15.01 11.35
CA TYR A 684 -33.90 -13.64 11.15
C TYR A 684 -32.79 -12.66 10.76
N TRP A 685 -31.52 -12.95 11.16
CA TRP A 685 -30.43 -12.04 10.86
C TRP A 685 -30.22 -11.86 9.34
N PRO A 686 -30.21 -10.63 8.80
CA PRO A 686 -30.43 -10.41 7.36
C PRO A 686 -29.23 -10.74 6.47
N PHE A 687 -28.03 -10.87 7.02
CA PHE A 687 -26.81 -11.10 6.26
C PHE A 687 -25.84 -12.06 6.97
N PRO A 688 -24.82 -12.61 6.26
CA PRO A 688 -23.81 -13.51 6.84
C PRO A 688 -23.03 -12.84 7.98
N ASN A 689 -22.86 -13.56 9.08
CA ASN A 689 -22.04 -13.14 10.21
C ASN A 689 -20.54 -13.41 9.97
N TYR A 690 -19.69 -12.96 10.90
CA TYR A 690 -18.23 -13.17 10.79
C TYR A 690 -17.83 -14.64 10.73
N GLY A 691 -18.55 -15.53 11.41
CA GLY A 691 -18.30 -16.97 11.34
C GLY A 691 -18.53 -17.53 9.93
N ASP A 692 -19.59 -17.06 9.26
CA ASP A 692 -19.89 -17.46 7.88
C ASP A 692 -18.84 -16.93 6.89
N LEU A 693 -18.34 -15.70 7.10
CA LEU A 693 -17.35 -15.06 6.21
C LEU A 693 -15.93 -15.62 6.41
N LEU A 694 -15.46 -15.65 7.63
CA LEU A 694 -14.07 -16.00 7.96
C LEU A 694 -13.79 -17.52 7.86
N PHE A 695 -14.80 -18.36 8.02
CA PHE A 695 -14.69 -19.81 8.01
C PHE A 695 -15.43 -20.50 6.86
N GLY A 696 -16.07 -19.73 5.98
CA GLY A 696 -16.90 -20.24 4.87
C GLY A 696 -16.09 -20.87 3.73
N VAL A 697 -14.86 -20.42 3.48
CA VAL A 697 -13.97 -20.99 2.44
C VAL A 697 -13.33 -22.27 2.96
N ARG A 698 -13.59 -23.40 2.25
CA ARG A 698 -13.11 -24.73 2.61
C ARG A 698 -12.28 -25.36 1.49
#